data_7f2ccafe9ad07518bfbec4cfb759fab6
#
_entry.id   7f2ccafe9ad07518bfbec4cfb759fab6
#
_cell.length_a   1.000
_cell.length_b   1.000
_cell.length_c   1.000
_cell.angle_alpha   90.00
_cell.angle_beta   90.00
_cell.angle_gamma   90.00
#
_symmetry.space_group_name_H-M   'P 1'
#
loop_
_entity.id
_entity.type
_entity.pdbx_description
1 polymer ?
#
loop_
_entity_poly.entity_id
_entity_poly.type
_entity_poly.pdbx_seq_one_letter_code
_entity_poly.pdbx_strand_id
1 'polypeptide(L)'
;MAVLLTAGLAHATAAAESPTRYVDPFIGTDGTGHVFPGASVPWGMVAPGPDQAETGWDYTSGYQYRTPTILGFSNTHISGAGIPELGDVLLQPTAGTPWSVVSTDFAARYDKASEAAHPGYYTVRLPAHGVQVELTATQRVALHRYTFDRSGRVQVLVDLQHGLLYGDGPRVTSSQTSIDAGAGEASGTLHTRGWTDREFSFVMRFDHPIDSHVQLPARPGELAPRYVLGFDLGRGQQLQARVALSTVDVPGARRNLAQADALTFDAARTQADATWNTLLGRVQIDADLRTRRIFYSALYRTLLHPSDIADADGRVRGPRGAVIQAPGGRYDSTLSLWDTFRAVHPLYTLVYPERVPGFVNTMLAHHRQQGYLPLWTAWGRETHTMIGNPALPVIADAVVKDFAGFDRREALQAMVETSTRERPDSPAWAQRSWQLYERYGYLPFDLEDGESVSRTLEYGYGDDAVARVARAVGDAGTADRFAKRAQGWKLLLDPATRVVRGKDSQGRWREPFDPLRATSPLNNPGDYTEANAWQYTATPALHDAAGFRDALGGPAGLESWLDVFFALPMPNPDKHLGQEAMIGQYAHGNEPSHHIAWLYAYTDAPEKGERLVERIVREFYTDRPDGIVGNDDCGQMSAWLVFATLGFYPVQPASGSYVAGVPLVDKARLQLPGGRKLTIERAASGGVRLDGKAIPRTDVPHAALARGGVLRLGPR
;
A
#
# COMPACT_ATOMS: atom_id res chain seq x y z
N MET A 1 -60.68 32.86 -25.27
CA MET A 1 -59.60 32.83 -24.28
C MET A 1 -59.04 31.41 -24.21
N ALA A 2 -57.96 31.16 -24.85
CA ALA A 2 -57.26 29.83 -24.79
C ALA A 2 -56.10 29.93 -23.80
N VAL A 3 -56.18 29.08 -22.74
CA VAL A 3 -55.12 28.98 -21.73
C VAL A 3 -54.10 27.94 -22.24
N LEU A 4 -52.89 28.40 -22.55
CA LEU A 4 -51.75 27.54 -22.84
C LEU A 4 -51.15 27.03 -21.49
N LEU A 5 -51.28 25.72 -21.23
CA LEU A 5 -50.49 25.03 -20.19
C LEU A 5 -49.08 24.73 -20.75
N THR A 6 -48.07 25.41 -20.22
CA THR A 6 -46.68 25.05 -20.42
C THR A 6 -46.31 23.93 -19.44
N ALA A 7 -46.16 22.72 -19.94
CA ALA A 7 -45.57 21.60 -19.18
C ALA A 7 -44.06 21.82 -19.04
N GLY A 8 -43.64 22.18 -17.83
CA GLY A 8 -42.19 22.20 -17.47
C GLY A 8 -41.62 20.78 -17.41
N LEU A 9 -40.74 20.43 -18.35
CA LEU A 9 -39.94 19.24 -18.27
C LEU A 9 -38.95 19.41 -17.12
N ALA A 10 -39.27 18.79 -15.99
CA ALA A 10 -38.28 18.58 -14.92
C ALA A 10 -37.17 17.63 -15.46
N HIS A 11 -36.00 18.18 -15.72
CA HIS A 11 -34.82 17.36 -15.94
C HIS A 11 -34.52 16.61 -14.63
N ALA A 12 -34.90 15.33 -14.56
CA ALA A 12 -34.39 14.43 -13.55
C ALA A 12 -32.88 14.39 -13.71
N THR A 13 -32.17 15.05 -12.81
CA THR A 13 -30.72 14.81 -12.67
C THR A 13 -30.53 13.32 -12.37
N ALA A 14 -30.00 12.57 -13.33
CA ALA A 14 -29.62 11.18 -13.10
C ALA A 14 -28.78 11.15 -11.82
N ALA A 15 -29.22 10.38 -10.82
CA ALA A 15 -28.44 10.17 -9.61
C ALA A 15 -27.04 9.72 -10.04
N ALA A 16 -26.01 10.39 -9.55
CA ALA A 16 -24.63 10.05 -9.89
C ALA A 16 -24.42 8.56 -9.56
N GLU A 17 -23.96 7.78 -10.54
CA GLU A 17 -23.72 6.36 -10.36
C GLU A 17 -22.73 6.16 -9.21
N SER A 18 -23.08 5.23 -8.28
CA SER A 18 -22.24 4.87 -7.13
C SER A 18 -20.97 4.14 -7.60
N PRO A 19 -19.77 4.68 -7.39
CA PRO A 19 -18.53 4.04 -7.83
C PRO A 19 -18.26 2.67 -7.20
N THR A 20 -18.76 2.41 -5.97
CA THR A 20 -18.57 1.12 -5.29
C THR A 20 -19.12 -0.05 -6.08
N ARG A 21 -20.13 0.15 -6.93
CA ARG A 21 -20.68 -0.90 -7.81
C ARG A 21 -19.69 -1.45 -8.84
N TYR A 22 -18.64 -0.70 -9.13
CA TYR A 22 -17.60 -1.09 -10.08
C TYR A 22 -16.39 -1.76 -9.41
N VAL A 23 -16.24 -1.63 -8.09
CA VAL A 23 -15.14 -2.24 -7.36
C VAL A 23 -15.37 -3.74 -7.24
N ASP A 24 -14.39 -4.50 -7.66
CA ASP A 24 -14.30 -5.93 -7.44
C ASP A 24 -13.08 -6.23 -6.55
N PRO A 25 -13.28 -6.48 -5.24
CA PRO A 25 -12.17 -6.77 -4.32
C PRO A 25 -11.42 -8.07 -4.63
N PHE A 26 -11.98 -8.95 -5.48
CA PHE A 26 -11.29 -10.19 -5.86
C PHE A 26 -10.20 -9.99 -6.92
N ILE A 27 -10.19 -8.89 -7.67
CA ILE A 27 -9.10 -8.61 -8.61
C ILE A 27 -7.77 -8.54 -7.87
N GLY A 28 -6.79 -9.38 -8.24
CA GLY A 28 -5.48 -9.48 -7.62
C GLY A 28 -5.40 -10.43 -6.43
N THR A 29 -6.49 -11.12 -6.07
CA THR A 29 -6.50 -12.10 -4.97
C THR A 29 -6.03 -13.50 -5.40
N ASP A 30 -5.62 -13.69 -6.64
CA ASP A 30 -4.93 -14.87 -7.15
C ASP A 30 -3.57 -14.48 -7.73
N GLY A 31 -2.66 -15.44 -7.85
CA GLY A 31 -1.31 -15.16 -8.33
C GLY A 31 -0.49 -14.38 -7.30
N THR A 32 0.14 -13.29 -7.72
CA THR A 32 1.17 -12.55 -6.97
C THR A 32 0.74 -11.15 -6.51
N GLY A 33 -0.55 -10.80 -6.69
CA GLY A 33 -1.06 -9.50 -6.25
C GLY A 33 -1.10 -9.32 -4.72
N HIS A 34 -1.17 -10.42 -3.96
CA HIS A 34 -1.16 -10.49 -2.49
C HIS A 34 -2.20 -9.59 -1.81
N VAL A 35 -3.35 -9.41 -2.45
CA VAL A 35 -4.47 -8.66 -1.88
C VAL A 35 -5.53 -9.60 -1.31
N PHE A 36 -6.40 -9.11 -0.45
CA PHE A 36 -7.45 -9.87 0.20
C PHE A 36 -8.84 -9.25 -0.06
N PRO A 37 -9.94 -10.05 -0.04
CA PRO A 37 -11.28 -9.56 -0.36
C PRO A 37 -12.07 -9.05 0.86
N GLY A 38 -11.43 -8.73 1.97
CA GLY A 38 -12.06 -8.41 3.25
C GLY A 38 -12.86 -7.11 3.29
N ALA A 39 -13.64 -6.96 4.37
CA ALA A 39 -14.53 -5.83 4.58
C ALA A 39 -13.82 -4.68 5.33
N SER A 40 -13.05 -3.88 4.62
CA SER A 40 -12.33 -2.73 5.19
C SER A 40 -13.04 -1.41 4.90
N VAL A 41 -12.80 -0.40 5.74
CA VAL A 41 -13.09 1.01 5.41
C VAL A 41 -11.79 1.73 5.01
N PRO A 42 -11.85 2.88 4.33
CA PRO A 42 -10.65 3.60 3.92
C PRO A 42 -9.75 3.91 5.12
N TRP A 43 -8.46 3.53 5.03
CA TRP A 43 -7.46 3.74 6.06
C TRP A 43 -7.84 3.19 7.46
N GLY A 44 -8.66 2.14 7.51
CA GLY A 44 -9.16 1.55 8.74
C GLY A 44 -8.08 0.85 9.56
N MET A 45 -8.21 0.86 10.91
CA MET A 45 -7.39 0.08 11.81
C MET A 45 -7.65 -1.42 11.62
N VAL A 46 -8.91 -1.80 11.43
CA VAL A 46 -9.32 -3.19 11.25
C VAL A 46 -9.62 -3.49 9.79
N ALA A 47 -9.35 -4.71 9.39
CA ALA A 47 -9.54 -5.23 8.05
C ALA A 47 -10.01 -6.69 8.14
N PRO A 48 -11.28 -6.95 8.57
CA PRO A 48 -11.79 -8.30 8.71
C PRO A 48 -11.92 -8.98 7.35
N GLY A 49 -11.43 -10.22 7.27
CA GLY A 49 -11.43 -11.00 6.03
C GLY A 49 -11.27 -12.49 6.27
N PRO A 50 -11.44 -13.31 5.20
CA PRO A 50 -11.22 -14.73 5.24
C PRO A 50 -9.72 -15.07 5.22
N ASP A 51 -9.31 -16.02 6.08
CA ASP A 51 -8.00 -16.65 6.05
C ASP A 51 -8.09 -18.10 5.64
N GLN A 52 -7.08 -18.57 4.94
CA GLN A 52 -6.91 -19.96 4.50
C GLN A 52 -5.85 -20.67 5.35
N ALA A 53 -5.81 -21.99 5.28
CA ALA A 53 -4.86 -22.78 6.08
C ALA A 53 -3.48 -22.88 5.42
N GLU A 54 -3.41 -22.61 4.15
CA GLU A 54 -2.20 -22.65 3.35
C GLU A 54 -1.28 -21.49 3.73
N THR A 55 0.01 -21.75 3.72
CA THR A 55 1.07 -20.80 4.04
C THR A 55 2.05 -20.64 2.87
N GLY A 56 2.98 -19.71 2.99
CA GLY A 56 3.99 -19.45 1.97
C GLY A 56 3.79 -18.11 1.26
N TRP A 57 4.66 -17.85 0.29
CA TRP A 57 4.72 -16.53 -0.35
C TRP A 57 3.41 -16.14 -1.05
N ASP A 58 2.76 -17.05 -1.73
CA ASP A 58 1.48 -16.78 -2.41
C ASP A 58 0.35 -16.40 -1.42
N TYR A 59 0.47 -16.74 -0.12
CA TYR A 59 -0.57 -16.57 0.92
C TYR A 59 -0.23 -15.47 1.94
N THR A 60 0.61 -14.51 1.60
CA THR A 60 1.02 -13.43 2.53
C THR A 60 -0.14 -12.56 3.00
N SER A 61 -1.19 -12.42 2.20
CA SER A 61 -2.44 -11.73 2.56
C SER A 61 -3.50 -12.61 3.24
N GLY A 62 -3.19 -13.91 3.49
CA GLY A 62 -4.11 -14.89 4.07
C GLY A 62 -5.09 -15.55 3.09
N TYR A 63 -5.15 -15.10 1.83
CA TYR A 63 -6.16 -15.53 0.87
C TYR A 63 -5.62 -15.67 -0.55
N GLN A 64 -6.02 -16.77 -1.22
CA GLN A 64 -5.87 -16.98 -2.67
C GLN A 64 -7.21 -17.44 -3.26
N TYR A 65 -7.67 -16.79 -4.32
CA TYR A 65 -8.98 -17.06 -4.92
C TYR A 65 -9.15 -18.52 -5.38
N ARG A 66 -8.08 -19.17 -5.87
CA ARG A 66 -8.08 -20.58 -6.33
C ARG A 66 -8.32 -21.59 -5.20
N THR A 67 -8.08 -21.21 -3.94
CA THR A 67 -8.20 -22.12 -2.79
C THR A 67 -9.65 -22.20 -2.32
N PRO A 68 -10.25 -23.40 -2.27
CA PRO A 68 -11.67 -23.58 -1.96
C PRO A 68 -11.96 -23.83 -0.48
N THR A 69 -11.07 -23.40 0.43
CA THR A 69 -11.19 -23.59 1.88
C THR A 69 -11.02 -22.28 2.62
N ILE A 70 -11.71 -22.13 3.75
CA ILE A 70 -11.54 -21.02 4.69
C ILE A 70 -11.26 -21.62 6.07
N LEU A 71 -10.17 -21.20 6.71
CA LEU A 71 -9.81 -21.54 8.08
C LEU A 71 -10.64 -20.77 9.09
N GLY A 72 -10.91 -19.52 8.82
CA GLY A 72 -11.66 -18.60 9.66
C GLY A 72 -11.60 -17.17 9.14
N PHE A 73 -11.97 -16.24 10.00
CA PHE A 73 -12.05 -14.82 9.66
C PHE A 73 -11.26 -14.02 10.70
N SER A 74 -10.07 -13.55 10.34
CA SER A 74 -9.28 -12.67 11.20
C SER A 74 -9.65 -11.20 10.99
N ASN A 75 -9.14 -10.31 11.86
CA ASN A 75 -9.60 -8.93 11.93
C ASN A 75 -8.56 -7.92 11.43
N THR A 76 -7.39 -8.40 10.97
CA THR A 76 -6.32 -7.55 10.46
C THR A 76 -5.62 -8.19 9.27
N HIS A 77 -5.39 -7.42 8.20
CA HIS A 77 -4.69 -7.87 6.99
C HIS A 77 -3.83 -6.74 6.43
N ILE A 78 -2.77 -7.09 5.70
CA ILE A 78 -2.04 -6.18 4.82
C ILE A 78 -2.39 -6.52 3.37
N SER A 79 -2.66 -5.51 2.57
CA SER A 79 -2.97 -5.65 1.15
C SER A 79 -1.73 -5.42 0.30
N GLY A 80 -1.30 -6.44 -0.42
CA GLY A 80 -0.26 -6.32 -1.45
C GLY A 80 1.17 -6.54 -0.99
N ALA A 81 1.45 -6.78 0.29
CA ALA A 81 2.84 -7.00 0.74
C ALA A 81 3.32 -8.44 0.49
N GLY A 82 4.57 -8.57 0.05
CA GLY A 82 5.23 -9.87 -0.17
C GLY A 82 5.71 -10.57 1.10
N ILE A 83 5.46 -10.01 2.29
CA ILE A 83 5.81 -10.57 3.60
C ILE A 83 4.55 -10.72 4.44
N PRO A 84 4.26 -11.92 5.00
CA PRO A 84 3.08 -12.13 5.81
C PRO A 84 3.23 -11.47 7.19
N GLU A 85 2.19 -10.78 7.62
CA GLU A 85 2.08 -10.18 8.96
C GLU A 85 0.59 -9.97 9.26
N LEU A 86 0.24 -9.78 10.52
CA LEU A 86 -1.13 -9.61 11.00
C LEU A 86 -1.93 -10.94 11.01
N GLY A 87 -3.22 -10.94 10.63
CA GLY A 87 -4.10 -12.10 10.79
C GLY A 87 -4.58 -12.30 12.23
N ASP A 88 -4.81 -11.20 12.96
CA ASP A 88 -5.06 -11.24 14.39
C ASP A 88 -6.51 -11.59 14.74
N VAL A 89 -6.67 -12.38 15.81
CA VAL A 89 -7.97 -12.73 16.41
C VAL A 89 -8.90 -13.39 15.40
N LEU A 90 -8.61 -14.64 15.06
CA LEU A 90 -9.41 -15.41 14.10
C LEU A 90 -10.68 -15.98 14.77
N LEU A 91 -11.83 -15.84 14.09
CA LEU A 91 -13.10 -16.42 14.47
C LEU A 91 -13.57 -17.41 13.41
N GLN A 92 -14.03 -18.62 13.83
CA GLN A 92 -14.67 -19.57 12.92
C GLN A 92 -15.99 -20.07 13.54
N PRO A 93 -17.16 -19.67 12.99
CA PRO A 93 -18.47 -20.12 13.49
C PRO A 93 -18.87 -21.50 12.96
N THR A 94 -19.61 -22.29 13.74
CA THR A 94 -20.21 -23.56 13.30
C THR A 94 -21.51 -23.88 14.02
N ALA A 95 -22.47 -24.42 13.26
CA ALA A 95 -23.62 -25.18 13.78
C ALA A 95 -23.53 -26.68 13.44
N GLY A 96 -22.40 -27.11 12.83
CA GLY A 96 -22.09 -28.49 12.50
C GLY A 96 -21.83 -29.38 13.71
N THR A 97 -21.00 -30.43 13.54
CA THR A 97 -20.51 -31.22 14.66
C THR A 97 -19.72 -30.33 15.60
N PRO A 98 -20.01 -30.35 16.92
CA PRO A 98 -19.28 -29.57 17.88
C PRO A 98 -17.79 -29.89 17.83
N TRP A 99 -16.95 -28.85 17.77
CA TRP A 99 -15.52 -29.04 17.93
C TRP A 99 -15.22 -29.58 19.32
N SER A 100 -14.37 -30.58 19.38
CA SER A 100 -13.88 -31.14 20.63
C SER A 100 -12.43 -30.73 20.84
N VAL A 101 -11.94 -30.97 22.04
CA VAL A 101 -10.52 -30.76 22.40
C VAL A 101 -9.55 -31.59 21.54
N VAL A 102 -10.04 -32.54 20.77
CA VAL A 102 -9.24 -33.43 19.90
C VAL A 102 -9.26 -32.95 18.45
N SER A 103 -10.25 -32.15 18.03
CA SER A 103 -10.34 -31.65 16.65
C SER A 103 -9.33 -30.53 16.40
N THR A 104 -8.51 -30.69 15.37
CA THR A 104 -7.50 -29.70 14.96
C THR A 104 -7.74 -29.14 13.55
N ASP A 105 -8.72 -29.69 12.83
CA ASP A 105 -9.11 -29.22 11.50
C ASP A 105 -10.38 -28.37 11.59
N PHE A 106 -10.19 -27.05 11.50
CA PHE A 106 -11.28 -26.08 11.55
C PHE A 106 -11.61 -25.50 10.17
N ALA A 107 -10.85 -25.84 9.13
CA ALA A 107 -11.05 -25.34 7.79
C ALA A 107 -12.35 -25.86 7.18
N ALA A 108 -13.08 -24.98 6.49
CA ALA A 108 -14.31 -25.31 5.79
C ALA A 108 -14.16 -25.19 4.29
N ARG A 109 -14.59 -26.23 3.55
CA ARG A 109 -14.78 -26.10 2.10
C ARG A 109 -16.03 -25.28 1.80
N TYR A 110 -15.96 -24.49 0.74
CA TYR A 110 -17.08 -23.66 0.27
C TYR A 110 -17.13 -23.62 -1.26
N ASP A 111 -18.27 -23.18 -1.80
CA ASP A 111 -18.44 -22.90 -3.21
C ASP A 111 -18.16 -21.40 -3.46
N LYS A 112 -17.26 -21.11 -4.39
CA LYS A 112 -16.94 -19.73 -4.81
C LYS A 112 -18.17 -18.94 -5.25
N ALA A 113 -19.19 -19.57 -5.81
CA ALA A 113 -20.46 -18.91 -6.16
C ALA A 113 -21.23 -18.39 -4.95
N SER A 114 -20.93 -18.86 -3.73
CA SER A 114 -21.53 -18.39 -2.49
C SER A 114 -20.77 -17.26 -1.82
N GLU A 115 -19.63 -16.87 -2.38
CA GLU A 115 -18.76 -15.82 -1.87
C GLU A 115 -19.00 -14.50 -2.61
N ALA A 116 -19.10 -13.41 -1.87
CA ALA A 116 -19.20 -12.07 -2.46
C ALA A 116 -18.45 -11.05 -1.61
N ALA A 117 -17.81 -10.08 -2.28
CA ALA A 117 -17.12 -8.98 -1.66
C ALA A 117 -17.49 -7.66 -2.33
N HIS A 118 -17.62 -6.61 -1.52
CA HIS A 118 -17.82 -5.23 -1.94
C HIS A 118 -17.03 -4.30 -1.01
N PRO A 119 -16.74 -3.08 -1.37
CA PRO A 119 -16.12 -2.13 -0.44
C PRO A 119 -16.88 -2.04 0.89
N GLY A 120 -16.20 -2.42 1.98
CA GLY A 120 -16.78 -2.43 3.32
C GLY A 120 -17.70 -3.62 3.65
N TYR A 121 -17.75 -4.65 2.80
CA TYR A 121 -18.58 -5.82 3.04
C TYR A 121 -18.02 -7.08 2.39
N TYR A 122 -18.07 -8.19 3.13
CA TYR A 122 -17.74 -9.53 2.66
C TYR A 122 -18.78 -10.53 3.14
N THR A 123 -19.07 -11.57 2.35
CA THR A 123 -19.96 -12.66 2.76
C THR A 123 -19.60 -13.97 2.08
N VAL A 124 -19.81 -15.08 2.79
CA VAL A 124 -19.62 -16.44 2.28
C VAL A 124 -20.51 -17.44 3.02
N ARG A 125 -20.96 -18.47 2.28
CA ARG A 125 -21.65 -19.61 2.85
C ARG A 125 -20.68 -20.74 3.12
N LEU A 126 -20.67 -21.28 4.36
CA LEU A 126 -19.90 -22.45 4.79
C LEU A 126 -20.84 -23.64 5.06
N PRO A 127 -21.15 -24.49 4.06
CA PRO A 127 -22.16 -25.55 4.20
C PRO A 127 -21.80 -26.60 5.26
N ALA A 128 -20.51 -26.97 5.37
CA ALA A 128 -20.04 -27.94 6.38
C ALA A 128 -20.25 -27.44 7.81
N HIS A 129 -20.20 -26.11 8.01
CA HIS A 129 -20.43 -25.45 9.29
C HIS A 129 -21.88 -24.96 9.47
N GLY A 130 -22.73 -25.13 8.44
CA GLY A 130 -24.15 -24.75 8.50
C GLY A 130 -24.37 -23.25 8.79
N VAL A 131 -23.52 -22.36 8.23
CA VAL A 131 -23.55 -20.95 8.55
C VAL A 131 -23.30 -20.07 7.33
N GLN A 132 -24.03 -18.97 7.23
CA GLN A 132 -23.71 -17.81 6.39
C GLN A 132 -22.92 -16.81 7.25
N VAL A 133 -21.77 -16.41 6.77
CA VAL A 133 -20.92 -15.39 7.42
C VAL A 133 -21.03 -14.08 6.64
N GLU A 134 -21.16 -12.98 7.36
CA GLU A 134 -21.14 -11.62 6.82
C GLU A 134 -20.20 -10.79 7.67
N LEU A 135 -19.37 -9.98 7.02
CA LEU A 135 -18.42 -9.07 7.65
C LEU A 135 -18.64 -7.64 7.18
N THR A 136 -18.49 -6.69 8.08
CA THR A 136 -18.36 -5.25 7.79
C THR A 136 -17.45 -4.60 8.82
N ALA A 137 -17.09 -3.34 8.61
CA ALA A 137 -16.18 -2.65 9.52
C ALA A 137 -16.56 -1.17 9.69
N THR A 138 -16.18 -0.62 10.84
CA THR A 138 -15.95 0.81 11.05
C THR A 138 -14.45 1.10 11.06
N GLN A 139 -14.05 2.32 11.38
CA GLN A 139 -12.62 2.68 11.46
C GLN A 139 -11.82 1.78 12.44
N ARG A 140 -12.43 1.33 13.56
CA ARG A 140 -11.74 0.61 14.65
C ARG A 140 -12.43 -0.66 15.10
N VAL A 141 -13.56 -1.01 14.53
CA VAL A 141 -14.36 -2.17 14.97
C VAL A 141 -14.74 -3.01 13.76
N ALA A 142 -14.34 -4.27 13.79
CA ALA A 142 -14.83 -5.28 12.87
C ALA A 142 -16.17 -5.83 13.39
N LEU A 143 -17.14 -5.98 12.51
CA LEU A 143 -18.46 -6.53 12.83
C LEU A 143 -18.66 -7.81 12.03
N HIS A 144 -18.98 -8.88 12.73
CA HIS A 144 -19.31 -10.19 12.17
C HIS A 144 -20.79 -10.46 12.44
N ARG A 145 -21.48 -11.07 11.45
CA ARG A 145 -22.83 -11.57 11.59
C ARG A 145 -22.88 -13.01 11.08
N TYR A 146 -23.38 -13.91 11.90
CA TYR A 146 -23.52 -15.32 11.61
C TYR A 146 -24.98 -15.74 11.58
N THR A 147 -25.45 -16.21 10.43
CA THR A 147 -26.80 -16.75 10.26
C THR A 147 -26.71 -18.27 10.12
N PHE A 148 -27.19 -19.00 11.13
CA PHE A 148 -27.09 -20.44 11.18
C PHE A 148 -28.31 -21.13 10.55
N ASP A 149 -28.12 -22.33 9.99
CA ASP A 149 -29.16 -23.14 9.36
C ASP A 149 -30.18 -23.70 10.34
N ARG A 150 -29.78 -23.84 11.60
CA ARG A 150 -30.57 -24.42 12.67
C ARG A 150 -30.54 -23.58 13.93
N SER A 151 -31.56 -23.72 14.75
CA SER A 151 -31.60 -23.21 16.12
C SER A 151 -30.92 -24.20 17.08
N GLY A 152 -30.70 -23.75 18.31
CA GLY A 152 -30.06 -24.49 19.39
C GLY A 152 -28.58 -24.19 19.50
N ARG A 153 -27.81 -25.16 19.98
CA ARG A 153 -26.40 -24.96 20.28
C ARG A 153 -25.56 -24.74 19.03
N VAL A 154 -24.89 -23.59 18.98
CA VAL A 154 -23.89 -23.21 17.96
C VAL A 154 -22.58 -22.85 18.66
N GLN A 155 -21.50 -22.81 17.90
CA GLN A 155 -20.16 -22.55 18.45
C GLN A 155 -19.40 -21.55 17.61
N VAL A 156 -18.50 -20.79 18.25
CA VAL A 156 -17.47 -19.97 17.62
C VAL A 156 -16.12 -20.39 18.17
N LEU A 157 -15.22 -20.86 17.30
CA LEU A 157 -13.80 -20.94 17.62
C LEU A 157 -13.22 -19.55 17.63
N VAL A 158 -12.48 -19.21 18.68
CA VAL A 158 -11.63 -18.02 18.76
C VAL A 158 -10.20 -18.52 18.83
N ASP A 159 -9.45 -18.34 17.74
CA ASP A 159 -8.04 -18.70 17.68
C ASP A 159 -7.18 -17.45 17.90
N LEU A 160 -6.58 -17.34 19.07
CA LEU A 160 -5.66 -16.26 19.41
C LEU A 160 -4.20 -16.59 19.08
N GLN A 161 -3.93 -17.84 18.68
CA GLN A 161 -2.62 -18.27 18.22
C GLN A 161 -2.41 -17.94 16.71
N HIS A 162 -3.52 -17.78 15.98
CA HIS A 162 -3.50 -17.53 14.55
C HIS A 162 -2.73 -16.25 14.18
N GLY A 163 -2.14 -16.26 13.00
CA GLY A 163 -1.50 -15.13 12.34
C GLY A 163 -0.84 -15.54 11.04
N LEU A 164 -0.66 -14.59 10.15
CA LEU A 164 -0.02 -14.81 8.86
C LEU A 164 1.50 -14.83 9.04
N LEU A 165 2.14 -15.93 8.66
CA LEU A 165 3.57 -16.20 8.86
C LEU A 165 4.18 -16.98 7.71
N TYR A 166 5.51 -16.91 7.59
CA TYR A 166 6.28 -17.94 6.91
C TYR A 166 6.56 -19.11 7.86
N GLY A 167 6.15 -20.32 7.47
CA GLY A 167 6.38 -21.56 8.22
C GLY A 167 5.38 -21.79 9.35
N ASP A 168 5.60 -22.86 10.12
CA ASP A 168 4.64 -23.43 11.08
C ASP A 168 4.95 -23.05 12.55
N GLY A 169 5.82 -22.10 12.81
CA GLY A 169 6.24 -21.71 14.15
C GLY A 169 5.19 -20.90 14.92
N PRO A 170 5.16 -20.98 16.26
CA PRO A 170 4.26 -20.18 17.05
C PRO A 170 4.66 -18.70 17.01
N ARG A 171 3.70 -17.84 16.64
CA ARG A 171 3.89 -16.39 16.54
C ARG A 171 3.76 -15.67 17.89
N VAL A 172 2.86 -16.15 18.75
CA VAL A 172 2.56 -15.50 20.02
C VAL A 172 3.62 -15.84 21.04
N THR A 173 4.24 -14.82 21.64
CA THR A 173 5.32 -14.94 22.64
C THR A 173 4.81 -14.75 24.07
N SER A 174 3.67 -14.09 24.26
CA SER A 174 2.93 -14.05 25.52
C SER A 174 1.47 -13.66 25.29
N SER A 175 0.60 -14.08 26.19
CA SER A 175 -0.82 -13.72 26.17
C SER A 175 -1.38 -13.55 27.58
N GLN A 176 -2.32 -12.60 27.74
CA GLN A 176 -3.19 -12.47 28.90
C GLN A 176 -4.61 -12.31 28.38
N THR A 177 -5.51 -13.21 28.77
CA THR A 177 -6.87 -13.25 28.25
C THR A 177 -7.89 -13.40 29.38
N SER A 178 -9.11 -12.92 29.15
CA SER A 178 -10.23 -13.02 30.06
C SER A 178 -11.52 -13.23 29.29
N ILE A 179 -12.42 -14.04 29.84
CA ILE A 179 -13.77 -14.25 29.34
C ILE A 179 -14.76 -13.84 30.45
N ASP A 180 -15.65 -12.91 30.11
CA ASP A 180 -16.85 -12.60 30.90
C ASP A 180 -18.05 -13.20 30.16
N ALA A 181 -18.42 -14.42 30.56
CA ALA A 181 -19.47 -15.18 29.92
C ALA A 181 -20.84 -14.47 30.01
N GLY A 182 -21.14 -13.83 31.12
CA GLY A 182 -22.39 -13.12 31.33
C GLY A 182 -22.54 -11.87 30.45
N ALA A 183 -21.45 -11.17 30.24
CA ALA A 183 -21.39 -10.01 29.33
C ALA A 183 -21.25 -10.41 27.85
N GLY A 184 -21.03 -11.69 27.55
CA GLY A 184 -20.71 -12.14 26.19
C GLY A 184 -19.37 -11.61 25.67
N GLU A 185 -18.39 -11.34 26.57
CA GLU A 185 -17.15 -10.64 26.22
C GLU A 185 -15.92 -11.53 26.40
N ALA A 186 -15.01 -11.49 25.43
CA ALA A 186 -13.64 -11.96 25.57
C ALA A 186 -12.67 -10.81 25.30
N SER A 187 -11.62 -10.71 26.09
CA SER A 187 -10.63 -9.64 25.97
C SER A 187 -9.23 -10.13 26.32
N GLY A 188 -8.21 -9.41 25.87
CA GLY A 188 -6.84 -9.77 26.20
C GLY A 188 -5.80 -8.89 25.57
N THR A 189 -4.54 -9.17 25.91
CA THR A 189 -3.34 -8.60 25.32
C THR A 189 -2.47 -9.73 24.82
N LEU A 190 -1.97 -9.60 23.61
CA LEU A 190 -1.07 -10.54 22.95
C LEU A 190 0.23 -9.82 22.59
N HIS A 191 1.35 -10.52 22.79
CA HIS A 191 2.64 -10.12 22.23
C HIS A 191 3.00 -11.12 21.12
N THR A 192 3.28 -10.59 19.93
CA THR A 192 3.54 -11.41 18.74
C THR A 192 4.89 -11.06 18.15
N ARG A 193 5.53 -12.07 17.56
CA ARG A 193 6.78 -11.92 16.81
C ARG A 193 6.61 -12.58 15.44
N GLY A 194 6.78 -11.78 14.42
CA GLY A 194 6.74 -12.15 13.02
C GLY A 194 7.72 -11.26 12.26
N TRP A 195 7.28 -10.61 11.22
CA TRP A 195 8.01 -9.53 10.56
C TRP A 195 8.26 -8.36 11.53
N THR A 196 7.29 -8.11 12.42
CA THR A 196 7.44 -7.17 13.51
C THR A 196 7.33 -7.85 14.88
N ASP A 197 7.93 -7.21 15.89
CA ASP A 197 7.76 -7.54 17.32
C ASP A 197 6.79 -6.52 17.91
N ARG A 198 5.55 -6.94 18.18
CA ARG A 198 4.47 -6.02 18.58
C ARG A 198 3.57 -6.58 19.67
N GLU A 199 3.03 -5.67 20.46
CA GLU A 199 1.98 -5.92 21.42
C GLU A 199 0.68 -5.26 20.94
N PHE A 200 -0.43 -5.96 21.08
CA PHE A 200 -1.75 -5.41 20.85
C PHE A 200 -2.76 -5.98 21.84
N SER A 201 -3.83 -5.24 22.08
CA SER A 201 -4.94 -5.67 22.91
C SER A 201 -6.23 -5.73 22.08
N PHE A 202 -7.14 -6.59 22.51
CA PHE A 202 -8.45 -6.75 21.86
C PHE A 202 -9.57 -6.78 22.89
N VAL A 203 -10.76 -6.39 22.46
CA VAL A 203 -12.04 -6.67 23.12
C VAL A 203 -13.00 -7.17 22.04
N MET A 204 -13.55 -8.35 22.27
CA MET A 204 -14.56 -8.97 21.43
C MET A 204 -15.84 -9.12 22.25
N ARG A 205 -16.98 -8.67 21.70
CA ARG A 205 -18.27 -8.75 22.36
C ARG A 205 -19.29 -9.36 21.43
N PHE A 206 -19.99 -10.38 21.94
CA PHE A 206 -21.14 -11.00 21.30
C PHE A 206 -22.43 -10.31 21.75
N ASP A 207 -23.46 -10.37 20.92
CA ASP A 207 -24.80 -9.87 21.24
C ASP A 207 -25.64 -10.87 22.11
N HIS A 208 -25.03 -11.99 22.46
CA HIS A 208 -25.58 -13.04 23.35
C HIS A 208 -24.56 -13.37 24.44
N PRO A 209 -25.03 -13.77 25.64
CA PRO A 209 -24.16 -14.36 26.66
C PRO A 209 -23.48 -15.61 26.12
N ILE A 210 -22.29 -15.92 26.64
CA ILE A 210 -21.55 -17.15 26.34
C ILE A 210 -22.05 -18.25 27.29
N ASP A 211 -22.84 -19.21 26.77
CA ASP A 211 -23.42 -20.28 27.60
C ASP A 211 -22.37 -21.29 28.06
N SER A 212 -21.35 -21.50 27.26
CA SER A 212 -20.23 -22.37 27.59
C SER A 212 -18.96 -21.94 26.91
N HIS A 213 -17.83 -22.19 27.54
CA HIS A 213 -16.53 -22.02 26.91
C HIS A 213 -15.57 -23.15 27.29
N VAL A 214 -14.74 -23.57 26.33
CA VAL A 214 -13.71 -24.58 26.53
C VAL A 214 -12.44 -24.06 25.91
N GLN A 215 -11.35 -24.10 26.65
CA GLN A 215 -10.01 -23.87 26.11
C GLN A 215 -9.50 -25.16 25.51
N LEU A 216 -9.11 -25.13 24.25
CA LEU A 216 -8.48 -26.27 23.58
C LEU A 216 -7.05 -26.46 24.10
N PRO A 217 -6.53 -27.72 24.09
CA PRO A 217 -5.14 -28.00 24.45
C PRO A 217 -4.17 -27.20 23.56
N ALA A 218 -3.17 -26.59 24.17
CA ALA A 218 -2.07 -25.95 23.45
C ALA A 218 -1.18 -26.98 22.77
N ARG A 219 -0.73 -26.68 21.55
CA ARG A 219 0.34 -27.44 20.88
C ARG A 219 1.69 -27.03 21.47
N PRO A 220 2.76 -27.84 21.31
CA PRO A 220 4.08 -27.47 21.76
C PRO A 220 4.52 -26.09 21.25
N GLY A 221 4.92 -25.22 22.18
CA GLY A 221 5.37 -23.86 21.87
C GLY A 221 4.28 -22.80 21.74
N GLU A 222 2.99 -23.16 21.72
CA GLU A 222 1.88 -22.21 21.69
C GLU A 222 1.66 -21.56 23.06
N LEU A 223 1.57 -20.23 23.08
CA LEU A 223 1.41 -19.44 24.31
C LEU A 223 0.11 -18.61 24.35
N ALA A 224 -0.71 -18.67 23.30
CA ALA A 224 -2.05 -18.11 23.29
C ALA A 224 -3.11 -19.21 23.29
N PRO A 225 -4.27 -18.98 23.90
CA PRO A 225 -5.34 -19.96 23.92
C PRO A 225 -6.12 -20.00 22.59
N ARG A 226 -6.72 -21.16 22.33
CA ARG A 226 -7.88 -21.31 21.45
C ARG A 226 -9.09 -21.60 22.33
N TYR A 227 -10.16 -20.86 22.13
CA TYR A 227 -11.42 -21.07 22.84
C TYR A 227 -12.50 -21.55 21.88
N VAL A 228 -13.30 -22.50 22.33
CA VAL A 228 -14.59 -22.82 21.71
C VAL A 228 -15.68 -22.22 22.60
N LEU A 229 -16.34 -21.19 22.10
CA LEU A 229 -17.44 -20.51 22.77
C LEU A 229 -18.76 -21.06 22.28
N GLY A 230 -19.64 -21.47 23.18
CA GLY A 230 -20.96 -22.03 22.87
C GLY A 230 -22.07 -21.05 23.17
N PHE A 231 -23.07 -21.03 22.27
CA PHE A 231 -24.28 -20.18 22.38
C PHE A 231 -25.52 -21.02 22.10
N ASP A 232 -26.62 -20.73 22.77
CA ASP A 232 -27.93 -21.35 22.50
C ASP A 232 -28.87 -20.36 21.84
N LEU A 233 -29.11 -20.54 20.53
CA LEU A 233 -29.86 -19.58 19.72
C LEU A 233 -31.30 -20.06 19.46
N GLY A 234 -32.26 -19.19 19.68
CA GLY A 234 -33.64 -19.40 19.27
C GLY A 234 -33.80 -19.45 17.74
N ARG A 235 -34.95 -19.94 17.28
CA ARG A 235 -35.24 -20.05 15.86
C ARG A 235 -35.21 -18.67 15.16
N GLY A 236 -34.39 -18.56 14.12
CA GLY A 236 -34.25 -17.33 13.35
C GLY A 236 -33.38 -16.26 13.99
N GLN A 237 -32.76 -16.53 15.15
CA GLN A 237 -31.76 -15.66 15.74
C GLN A 237 -30.43 -15.75 14.97
N GLN A 238 -29.70 -14.67 14.98
CA GLN A 238 -28.35 -14.54 14.44
C GLN A 238 -27.40 -14.28 15.60
N LEU A 239 -26.15 -14.68 15.46
CA LEU A 239 -25.09 -14.30 16.40
C LEU A 239 -24.25 -13.19 15.76
N GLN A 240 -24.05 -12.11 16.48
CA GLN A 240 -23.16 -11.04 16.06
C GLN A 240 -21.97 -10.95 17.02
N ALA A 241 -20.77 -10.72 16.44
CA ALA A 241 -19.57 -10.39 17.20
C ALA A 241 -19.04 -9.03 16.74
N ARG A 242 -18.53 -8.23 17.67
CA ARG A 242 -17.80 -6.99 17.43
C ARG A 242 -16.42 -7.12 18.00
N VAL A 243 -15.40 -6.90 17.18
CA VAL A 243 -14.00 -7.01 17.58
C VAL A 243 -13.32 -5.67 17.41
N ALA A 244 -12.82 -5.12 18.51
CA ALA A 244 -12.02 -3.90 18.52
C ALA A 244 -10.60 -4.22 18.96
N LEU A 245 -9.64 -3.56 18.34
CA LEU A 245 -8.22 -3.68 18.63
C LEU A 245 -7.67 -2.37 19.20
N SER A 246 -6.55 -2.45 19.90
CA SER A 246 -5.77 -1.31 20.37
C SER A 246 -4.28 -1.66 20.36
N THR A 247 -3.46 -0.72 19.94
CA THR A 247 -1.99 -0.85 20.09
C THR A 247 -1.51 -0.60 21.51
N VAL A 248 -2.40 -0.18 22.42
CA VAL A 248 -2.04 0.33 23.76
C VAL A 248 -2.42 -0.65 24.86
N ASP A 249 -3.73 -0.83 25.09
CA ASP A 249 -4.24 -1.63 26.21
C ASP A 249 -5.70 -2.09 26.00
N VAL A 250 -6.18 -3.04 26.82
CA VAL A 250 -7.58 -3.50 26.81
C VAL A 250 -8.58 -2.35 27.05
N PRO A 251 -8.36 -1.39 27.97
CA PRO A 251 -9.20 -0.20 28.06
C PRO A 251 -9.28 0.63 26.76
N GLY A 252 -8.19 0.71 26.00
CA GLY A 252 -8.16 1.34 24.66
C GLY A 252 -9.06 0.61 23.68
N ALA A 253 -8.90 -0.72 23.56
CA ALA A 253 -9.77 -1.55 22.74
C ALA A 253 -11.25 -1.42 23.13
N ARG A 254 -11.56 -1.32 24.42
CA ARG A 254 -12.94 -1.12 24.92
C ARG A 254 -13.49 0.25 24.53
N ARG A 255 -12.67 1.32 24.55
CA ARG A 255 -13.10 2.64 24.04
C ARG A 255 -13.32 2.63 22.54
N ASN A 256 -12.48 1.91 21.79
CA ASN A 256 -12.66 1.72 20.35
C ASN A 256 -13.96 0.99 20.06
N LEU A 257 -14.27 -0.09 20.79
CA LEU A 257 -15.49 -0.85 20.67
C LEU A 257 -16.73 0.02 20.90
N ALA A 258 -16.69 0.89 21.90
CA ALA A 258 -17.81 1.76 22.26
C ALA A 258 -18.22 2.72 21.12
N GLN A 259 -17.35 3.01 20.16
CA GLN A 259 -17.68 3.82 18.97
C GLN A 259 -18.74 3.15 18.07
N ALA A 260 -18.88 1.83 18.16
CA ALA A 260 -19.83 1.06 17.35
C ALA A 260 -21.06 0.57 18.17
N ASP A 261 -21.16 0.86 19.47
CA ASP A 261 -22.23 0.31 20.33
C ASP A 261 -23.64 0.67 19.83
N ALA A 262 -23.83 1.87 19.29
CA ALA A 262 -25.11 2.32 18.76
C ALA A 262 -25.42 1.86 17.34
N LEU A 263 -24.46 1.21 16.65
CA LEU A 263 -24.63 0.81 15.25
C LEU A 263 -25.18 -0.62 15.15
N THR A 264 -26.20 -0.81 14.32
CA THR A 264 -26.55 -2.16 13.84
C THR A 264 -25.55 -2.57 12.75
N PHE A 265 -25.46 -3.88 12.47
CA PHE A 265 -24.62 -4.39 11.37
C PHE A 265 -24.95 -3.71 10.03
N ASP A 266 -26.24 -3.59 9.70
CA ASP A 266 -26.67 -3.01 8.42
C ASP A 266 -26.41 -1.50 8.36
N ALA A 267 -26.50 -0.78 9.49
CA ALA A 267 -26.13 0.63 9.56
C ALA A 267 -24.62 0.82 9.36
N ALA A 268 -23.78 -0.02 9.96
CA ALA A 268 -22.34 0.00 9.77
C ALA A 268 -21.96 -0.29 8.30
N ARG A 269 -22.57 -1.32 7.69
CA ARG A 269 -22.39 -1.63 6.27
C ARG A 269 -22.76 -0.47 5.36
N THR A 270 -23.92 0.15 5.61
CA THR A 270 -24.38 1.32 4.82
C THR A 270 -23.41 2.50 4.96
N GLN A 271 -22.91 2.75 6.17
CA GLN A 271 -21.96 3.81 6.43
C GLN A 271 -20.60 3.53 5.74
N ALA A 272 -20.14 2.28 5.73
CA ALA A 272 -18.93 1.87 5.04
C ALA A 272 -19.05 2.11 3.52
N ASP A 273 -20.14 1.66 2.88
CA ASP A 273 -20.42 1.89 1.47
C ASP A 273 -20.49 3.40 1.13
N ALA A 274 -21.17 4.19 1.94
CA ALA A 274 -21.27 5.65 1.74
C ALA A 274 -19.89 6.34 1.83
N THR A 275 -19.04 5.88 2.76
CA THR A 275 -17.68 6.39 2.91
C THR A 275 -16.85 6.08 1.67
N TRP A 276 -16.90 4.85 1.19
CA TRP A 276 -16.22 4.42 -0.04
C TRP A 276 -16.72 5.20 -1.25
N ASN A 277 -18.03 5.34 -1.42
CA ASN A 277 -18.62 6.11 -2.52
C ASN A 277 -18.15 7.57 -2.53
N THR A 278 -18.04 8.18 -1.35
CA THR A 278 -17.56 9.57 -1.22
C THR A 278 -16.12 9.73 -1.72
N LEU A 279 -15.23 8.81 -1.35
CA LEU A 279 -13.82 8.92 -1.71
C LEU A 279 -13.56 8.47 -3.15
N LEU A 280 -14.11 7.35 -3.57
CA LEU A 280 -13.97 6.88 -4.95
C LEU A 280 -14.62 7.84 -5.95
N GLY A 281 -15.73 8.48 -5.58
CA GLY A 281 -16.45 9.48 -6.38
C GLY A 281 -15.65 10.75 -6.68
N ARG A 282 -14.51 10.96 -6.00
CA ARG A 282 -13.61 12.09 -6.32
C ARG A 282 -12.96 11.95 -7.69
N VAL A 283 -12.83 10.74 -8.22
CA VAL A 283 -12.31 10.50 -9.57
C VAL A 283 -13.39 9.80 -10.39
N GLN A 284 -13.85 10.44 -11.46
CA GLN A 284 -14.85 9.92 -12.37
C GLN A 284 -14.23 9.74 -13.75
N ILE A 285 -14.42 8.57 -14.37
CA ILE A 285 -13.92 8.28 -15.71
C ILE A 285 -15.09 7.92 -16.66
N ASP A 286 -15.00 8.38 -17.89
CA ASP A 286 -15.90 7.99 -18.97
C ASP A 286 -15.26 6.77 -19.69
N ALA A 287 -15.74 5.55 -19.39
CA ALA A 287 -15.17 4.30 -19.87
C ALA A 287 -16.23 3.19 -19.92
N ASP A 288 -15.93 2.08 -20.58
CA ASP A 288 -16.72 0.87 -20.56
C ASP A 288 -16.71 0.16 -19.18
N LEU A 289 -17.58 -0.82 -19.01
CA LEU A 289 -17.75 -1.51 -17.71
C LEU A 289 -16.47 -2.20 -17.25
N ARG A 290 -15.73 -2.87 -18.14
CA ARG A 290 -14.49 -3.58 -17.80
C ARG A 290 -13.41 -2.59 -17.32
N THR A 291 -13.21 -1.51 -18.04
CA THR A 291 -12.26 -0.45 -17.68
C THR A 291 -12.64 0.20 -16.34
N ARG A 292 -13.94 0.47 -16.10
CA ARG A 292 -14.41 1.00 -14.80
C ARG A 292 -14.14 0.01 -13.67
N ARG A 293 -14.36 -1.30 -13.86
CA ARG A 293 -14.05 -2.31 -12.84
C ARG A 293 -12.58 -2.32 -12.47
N ILE A 294 -11.69 -2.40 -13.45
CA ILE A 294 -10.25 -2.38 -13.24
C ILE A 294 -9.83 -1.09 -12.53
N PHE A 295 -10.27 0.07 -13.04
CA PHE A 295 -9.91 1.38 -12.51
C PHE A 295 -10.38 1.60 -11.06
N TYR A 296 -11.66 1.36 -10.78
CA TYR A 296 -12.20 1.61 -9.43
C TYR A 296 -11.72 0.58 -8.41
N SER A 297 -11.42 -0.65 -8.84
CA SER A 297 -10.77 -1.65 -7.98
C SER A 297 -9.32 -1.25 -7.65
N ALA A 298 -8.61 -0.65 -8.59
CA ALA A 298 -7.29 -0.08 -8.32
C ALA A 298 -7.39 1.13 -7.38
N LEU A 299 -8.27 2.10 -7.68
CA LEU A 299 -8.45 3.27 -6.81
C LEU A 299 -8.87 2.88 -5.37
N TYR A 300 -9.71 1.86 -5.22
CA TYR A 300 -10.09 1.27 -3.93
C TYR A 300 -8.84 0.80 -3.15
N ARG A 301 -7.94 0.04 -3.80
CA ARG A 301 -6.74 -0.49 -3.14
C ARG A 301 -5.78 0.60 -2.68
N THR A 302 -5.69 1.72 -3.39
CA THR A 302 -4.85 2.85 -2.93
C THR A 302 -5.32 3.48 -1.62
N LEU A 303 -6.51 3.13 -1.12
CA LEU A 303 -7.11 3.69 0.10
C LEU A 303 -7.22 2.68 1.26
N LEU A 304 -6.75 1.43 1.09
CA LEU A 304 -6.70 0.45 2.16
C LEU A 304 -5.59 0.77 3.16
N HIS A 305 -4.44 1.21 2.68
CA HIS A 305 -3.27 1.61 3.46
C HIS A 305 -2.83 3.03 3.07
N PRO A 306 -2.07 3.71 3.98
CA PRO A 306 -1.71 3.34 5.34
C PRO A 306 -2.92 3.30 6.28
N SER A 307 -2.88 2.43 7.30
CA SER A 307 -3.96 2.30 8.29
C SER A 307 -3.77 3.26 9.46
N ASP A 308 -4.83 3.96 9.90
CA ASP A 308 -4.79 4.76 11.13
C ASP A 308 -4.99 3.87 12.34
N ILE A 309 -3.91 3.65 13.10
CA ILE A 309 -3.86 2.74 14.26
C ILE A 309 -3.96 3.44 15.62
N ALA A 310 -4.28 4.74 15.64
CA ALA A 310 -4.53 5.45 16.89
C ALA A 310 -5.86 5.03 17.50
N ASP A 311 -5.89 4.85 18.83
CA ASP A 311 -7.12 4.62 19.58
C ASP A 311 -8.07 5.82 19.49
N ALA A 312 -9.33 5.64 19.88
CA ALA A 312 -10.36 6.68 19.90
C ALA A 312 -10.00 7.90 20.76
N ASP A 313 -9.15 7.73 21.77
CA ASP A 313 -8.61 8.79 22.61
C ASP A 313 -7.29 9.38 22.08
N GLY A 314 -6.86 8.95 20.90
CA GLY A 314 -5.64 9.42 20.23
C GLY A 314 -4.34 8.80 20.75
N ARG A 315 -4.38 7.85 21.70
CA ARG A 315 -3.18 7.13 22.13
C ARG A 315 -2.76 6.09 21.08
N VAL A 316 -1.46 5.85 21.01
CA VAL A 316 -0.87 4.83 20.13
C VAL A 316 0.46 4.35 20.70
N ARG A 317 0.82 3.10 20.44
CA ARG A 317 2.15 2.57 20.73
C ARG A 317 3.06 2.76 19.52
N GLY A 318 4.10 3.55 19.71
CA GLY A 318 5.05 3.89 18.63
C GLY A 318 6.14 2.84 18.38
N PRO A 319 7.11 3.16 17.51
CA PRO A 319 8.07 2.19 16.97
C PRO A 319 8.98 1.54 18.03
N ARG A 320 9.25 2.20 19.13
CA ARG A 320 10.03 1.64 20.26
C ARG A 320 9.18 1.14 21.43
N GLY A 321 7.88 0.99 21.23
CA GLY A 321 6.97 0.46 22.25
C GLY A 321 6.45 1.51 23.24
N ALA A 322 6.92 2.74 23.22
CA ALA A 322 6.37 3.80 24.06
C ALA A 322 4.95 4.19 23.62
N VAL A 323 4.07 4.39 24.57
CA VAL A 323 2.72 4.93 24.33
C VAL A 323 2.82 6.45 24.24
N ILE A 324 2.31 7.01 23.16
CA ILE A 324 2.29 8.45 22.89
C ILE A 324 0.90 8.92 22.53
N GLN A 325 0.70 10.24 22.54
CA GLN A 325 -0.43 10.88 21.91
C GLN A 325 -0.13 11.06 20.41
N ALA A 326 -0.97 10.51 19.56
CA ALA A 326 -0.84 10.60 18.12
C ALA A 326 -1.01 12.05 17.65
N PRO A 327 -0.15 12.55 16.75
CA PRO A 327 -0.26 13.90 16.21
C PRO A 327 -1.61 14.14 15.53
N GLY A 328 -2.38 15.11 16.00
CA GLY A 328 -3.73 15.36 15.48
C GLY A 328 -4.72 14.20 15.67
N GLY A 329 -4.46 13.30 16.62
CA GLY A 329 -5.31 12.14 16.91
C GLY A 329 -5.21 11.00 15.90
N ARG A 330 -4.20 11.00 15.01
CA ARG A 330 -3.98 10.00 13.96
C ARG A 330 -2.54 9.51 13.97
N TYR A 331 -2.38 8.23 13.71
CA TYR A 331 -1.07 7.61 13.53
C TYR A 331 -1.15 6.56 12.43
N ASP A 332 -0.61 6.92 11.28
CA ASP A 332 -0.68 6.08 10.08
C ASP A 332 0.42 5.01 10.12
N SER A 333 0.06 3.76 9.88
CA SER A 333 0.96 2.61 9.81
C SER A 333 0.72 1.79 8.55
N THR A 334 1.54 0.75 8.35
CA THR A 334 1.61 0.05 7.06
C THR A 334 2.05 1.04 5.98
N LEU A 335 3.12 1.77 6.32
CA LEU A 335 3.78 2.71 5.43
C LEU A 335 4.81 1.93 4.59
N SER A 336 4.38 1.42 3.46
CA SER A 336 5.21 0.75 2.43
C SER A 336 5.95 1.81 1.61
N LEU A 337 6.83 2.60 2.27
CA LEU A 337 7.30 3.86 1.69
C LEU A 337 8.22 3.68 0.49
N TRP A 338 9.01 2.59 0.42
CA TRP A 338 9.88 2.30 -0.72
C TRP A 338 9.09 2.17 -2.03
N ASP A 339 7.87 1.67 -1.91
CA ASP A 339 6.93 1.48 -3.02
C ASP A 339 6.11 2.75 -3.25
N THR A 340 5.40 3.20 -2.22
CA THR A 340 4.31 4.16 -2.31
C THR A 340 4.75 5.61 -2.54
N PHE A 341 6.03 5.98 -2.29
CA PHE A 341 6.52 7.32 -2.60
C PHE A 341 6.43 7.63 -4.09
N ARG A 342 6.43 6.60 -4.95
CA ARG A 342 6.50 6.71 -6.42
C ARG A 342 5.17 7.14 -7.03
N ALA A 343 4.02 6.65 -6.52
CA ALA A 343 2.71 7.00 -7.07
C ALA A 343 1.62 7.21 -6.02
N VAL A 344 1.49 6.37 -4.98
CA VAL A 344 0.40 6.47 -4.00
C VAL A 344 0.42 7.83 -3.27
N HIS A 345 1.56 8.20 -2.68
CA HIS A 345 1.67 9.50 -1.99
C HIS A 345 1.49 10.69 -2.94
N PRO A 346 2.08 10.72 -4.16
CA PRO A 346 1.74 11.73 -5.17
C PRO A 346 0.25 11.78 -5.54
N LEU A 347 -0.45 10.62 -5.61
CA LEU A 347 -1.89 10.58 -5.85
C LEU A 347 -2.66 11.26 -4.70
N TYR A 348 -2.26 11.01 -3.46
CA TYR A 348 -2.88 11.66 -2.30
C TYR A 348 -2.73 13.16 -2.33
N THR A 349 -1.59 13.70 -2.76
CA THR A 349 -1.41 15.15 -2.86
C THR A 349 -2.40 15.81 -3.83
N LEU A 350 -2.90 15.07 -4.82
CA LEU A 350 -3.84 15.58 -5.81
C LEU A 350 -5.30 15.30 -5.44
N VAL A 351 -5.62 14.08 -5.00
CA VAL A 351 -7.01 13.60 -4.84
C VAL A 351 -7.47 13.63 -3.38
N TYR A 352 -6.56 13.39 -2.43
CA TYR A 352 -6.86 13.30 -0.99
C TYR A 352 -5.92 14.17 -0.15
N PRO A 353 -5.74 15.47 -0.50
CA PRO A 353 -4.71 16.34 0.08
C PRO A 353 -4.88 16.58 1.59
N GLU A 354 -6.08 16.40 2.13
CA GLU A 354 -6.35 16.50 3.57
C GLU A 354 -5.63 15.44 4.41
N ARG A 355 -5.15 14.36 3.76
CA ARG A 355 -4.42 13.27 4.43
C ARG A 355 -2.93 13.55 4.57
N VAL A 356 -2.36 14.33 3.66
CA VAL A 356 -0.92 14.53 3.51
C VAL A 356 -0.23 15.01 4.79
N PRO A 357 -0.75 16.03 5.51
CA PRO A 357 -0.11 16.46 6.75
C PRO A 357 -0.06 15.38 7.84
N GLY A 358 -1.07 14.51 7.90
CA GLY A 358 -1.12 13.39 8.84
C GLY A 358 0.01 12.41 8.61
N PHE A 359 0.27 12.03 7.37
CA PHE A 359 1.38 11.15 7.02
C PHE A 359 2.73 11.74 7.42
N VAL A 360 2.98 13.01 7.09
CA VAL A 360 4.22 13.69 7.47
C VAL A 360 4.38 13.76 8.99
N ASN A 361 3.33 14.12 9.73
CA ASN A 361 3.36 14.19 11.18
C ASN A 361 3.62 12.83 11.84
N THR A 362 3.09 11.74 11.26
CA THR A 362 3.40 10.38 11.69
C THR A 362 4.88 10.06 11.49
N MET A 363 5.45 10.37 10.32
CA MET A 363 6.88 10.16 10.04
C MET A 363 7.76 10.97 11.01
N LEU A 364 7.40 12.21 11.33
CA LEU A 364 8.10 13.02 12.33
C LEU A 364 7.96 12.44 13.74
N ALA A 365 6.81 11.86 14.08
CA ALA A 365 6.64 11.17 15.36
C ALA A 365 7.53 9.91 15.46
N HIS A 366 7.72 9.17 14.35
CA HIS A 366 8.72 8.11 14.28
C HIS A 366 10.13 8.63 14.55
N HIS A 367 10.53 9.73 13.86
CA HIS A 367 11.84 10.33 14.07
C HIS A 367 12.07 10.74 15.53
N ARG A 368 11.09 11.40 16.19
CA ARG A 368 11.19 11.81 17.61
C ARG A 368 11.43 10.62 18.54
N GLN A 369 10.91 9.44 18.21
CA GLN A 369 11.01 8.27 19.06
C GLN A 369 12.23 7.40 18.78
N GLN A 370 12.58 7.19 17.51
CA GLN A 370 13.66 6.28 17.13
C GLN A 370 14.91 6.99 16.59
N GLY A 371 14.82 8.32 16.32
CA GLY A 371 15.94 9.13 15.87
C GLY A 371 16.18 9.07 14.36
N TYR A 372 15.27 8.48 13.59
CA TYR A 372 15.27 8.45 12.12
C TYR A 372 13.84 8.32 11.58
N LEU A 373 13.64 8.74 10.34
CA LEU A 373 12.38 8.61 9.63
C LEU A 373 12.11 7.14 9.26
N PRO A 374 10.84 6.72 9.15
CA PRO A 374 10.52 5.32 8.85
C PRO A 374 10.95 4.91 7.44
N LEU A 375 11.24 3.60 7.28
CA LEU A 375 11.45 2.95 5.99
C LEU A 375 10.19 2.19 5.55
N TRP A 376 9.81 1.20 6.34
CA TRP A 376 8.62 0.38 6.13
C TRP A 376 8.01 0.02 7.48
N THR A 377 6.75 0.35 7.72
CA THR A 377 6.14 0.14 9.04
C THR A 377 4.95 -0.81 8.96
N ALA A 378 4.85 -1.74 9.92
CA ALA A 378 3.66 -2.54 10.13
C ALA A 378 3.18 -2.38 11.57
N TRP A 379 1.90 -2.05 11.75
CA TRP A 379 1.24 -1.88 13.03
C TRP A 379 2.02 -1.00 14.03
N GLY A 380 2.53 0.14 13.54
CA GLY A 380 3.30 1.12 14.32
C GLY A 380 4.78 0.78 14.54
N ARG A 381 5.25 -0.39 14.11
CA ARG A 381 6.63 -0.84 14.27
C ARG A 381 7.42 -0.68 12.97
N GLU A 382 8.70 -0.36 13.11
CA GLU A 382 9.64 -0.36 12.00
C GLU A 382 10.04 -1.78 11.64
N THR A 383 9.95 -2.18 10.38
CA THR A 383 10.31 -3.51 9.91
C THR A 383 11.76 -3.61 9.48
N HIS A 384 12.41 -2.48 9.24
CA HIS A 384 13.76 -2.37 8.68
C HIS A 384 13.91 -3.02 7.29
N THR A 385 12.82 -3.15 6.57
CA THR A 385 12.77 -3.77 5.24
C THR A 385 12.97 -2.72 4.17
N MET A 386 13.59 -3.12 3.06
CA MET A 386 13.98 -2.31 1.91
C MET A 386 15.12 -1.34 2.20
N ILE A 387 15.54 -0.61 1.17
CA ILE A 387 16.70 0.27 1.16
C ILE A 387 16.32 1.75 0.97
N GLY A 388 17.31 2.62 0.91
CA GLY A 388 17.09 4.05 0.74
C GLY A 388 16.53 4.74 1.99
N ASN A 389 15.99 5.94 1.80
CA ASN A 389 15.24 6.68 2.80
C ASN A 389 13.94 7.22 2.17
N PRO A 390 12.97 6.35 1.88
CA PRO A 390 11.81 6.70 1.06
C PRO A 390 10.83 7.69 1.74
N ALA A 391 10.92 7.91 3.03
CA ALA A 391 10.20 8.98 3.72
C ALA A 391 10.61 10.38 3.22
N LEU A 392 11.87 10.54 2.77
CA LEU A 392 12.39 11.84 2.35
C LEU A 392 11.66 12.42 1.14
N PRO A 393 11.50 11.70 0.02
CA PRO A 393 10.74 12.20 -1.13
C PRO A 393 9.27 12.44 -0.81
N VAL A 394 8.64 11.68 0.10
CA VAL A 394 7.24 11.92 0.52
C VAL A 394 7.13 13.26 1.25
N ILE A 395 8.02 13.53 2.21
CA ILE A 395 8.06 14.81 2.94
C ILE A 395 8.38 15.96 1.99
N ALA A 396 9.36 15.77 1.10
CA ALA A 396 9.74 16.80 0.13
C ALA A 396 8.60 17.11 -0.85
N ASP A 397 7.85 16.10 -1.31
CA ASP A 397 6.69 16.31 -2.19
C ASP A 397 5.62 17.16 -1.49
N ALA A 398 5.37 16.91 -0.20
CA ALA A 398 4.46 17.72 0.60
C ALA A 398 4.96 19.18 0.76
N VAL A 399 6.25 19.37 1.00
CA VAL A 399 6.82 20.72 1.16
C VAL A 399 6.82 21.50 -0.15
N VAL A 400 7.26 20.88 -1.25
CA VAL A 400 7.34 21.50 -2.58
C VAL A 400 5.96 21.86 -3.13
N LYS A 401 4.95 21.05 -2.81
CA LYS A 401 3.53 21.30 -3.16
C LYS A 401 2.82 22.22 -2.17
N ASP A 402 3.59 22.84 -1.25
CA ASP A 402 3.14 23.86 -0.28
C ASP A 402 2.05 23.40 0.70
N PHE A 403 2.10 22.14 1.12
CA PHE A 403 1.22 21.67 2.19
C PHE A 403 1.56 22.30 3.53
N ALA A 404 0.51 22.65 4.29
CA ALA A 404 0.60 23.13 5.66
C ALA A 404 0.24 21.99 6.65
N GLY A 405 0.34 22.27 7.97
CA GLY A 405 -0.09 21.36 9.04
C GLY A 405 1.02 20.50 9.64
N PHE A 406 2.28 20.80 9.30
CA PHE A 406 3.48 20.22 9.94
C PHE A 406 4.63 21.26 9.96
N ASP A 407 5.62 21.05 10.84
CA ASP A 407 6.78 21.94 10.93
C ASP A 407 7.84 21.56 9.87
N ARG A 408 8.03 22.46 8.89
CA ARG A 408 8.99 22.26 7.79
C ARG A 408 10.46 22.28 8.24
N ARG A 409 10.78 23.03 9.33
CA ARG A 409 12.16 23.08 9.86
C ARG A 409 12.48 21.80 10.63
N GLU A 410 11.54 21.29 11.44
CA GLU A 410 11.65 19.97 12.05
C GLU A 410 11.75 18.88 10.98
N ALA A 411 10.95 18.95 9.92
CA ALA A 411 11.03 18.02 8.80
C ALA A 411 12.43 18.03 8.17
N LEU A 412 13.01 19.20 7.88
CA LEU A 412 14.37 19.29 7.37
C LEU A 412 15.40 18.68 8.34
N GLN A 413 15.30 19.00 9.63
CA GLN A 413 16.19 18.41 10.64
C GLN A 413 16.10 16.88 10.66
N ALA A 414 14.90 16.33 10.69
CA ALA A 414 14.68 14.89 10.67
C ALA A 414 15.25 14.22 9.40
N MET A 415 15.08 14.85 8.24
CA MET A 415 15.63 14.36 6.97
C MET A 415 17.15 14.37 6.98
N VAL A 416 17.79 15.45 7.44
CA VAL A 416 19.26 15.57 7.54
C VAL A 416 19.81 14.53 8.51
N GLU A 417 19.23 14.41 9.71
CA GLU A 417 19.67 13.43 10.71
C GLU A 417 19.51 11.98 10.21
N THR A 418 18.44 11.68 9.48
CA THR A 418 18.22 10.36 8.87
C THR A 418 19.29 10.04 7.83
N SER A 419 19.76 11.05 7.07
CA SER A 419 20.69 10.90 5.94
C SER A 419 22.17 11.10 6.28
N THR A 420 22.50 11.34 7.55
CA THR A 420 23.90 11.65 7.94
C THR A 420 24.36 10.98 9.23
N ARG A 421 23.42 10.58 10.08
CA ARG A 421 23.77 10.02 11.39
C ARG A 421 23.98 8.51 11.29
N GLU A 422 25.22 8.05 11.56
CA GLU A 422 25.54 6.63 11.66
C GLU A 422 24.78 5.97 12.81
N ARG A 423 24.24 4.78 12.53
CA ARG A 423 23.56 3.91 13.48
C ARG A 423 24.04 2.47 13.27
N PRO A 424 25.27 2.15 13.71
CA PRO A 424 25.92 0.86 13.41
C PRO A 424 25.13 -0.34 13.95
N ASP A 425 24.36 -0.13 15.04
CA ASP A 425 23.53 -1.18 15.65
C ASP A 425 22.14 -1.32 15.00
N SER A 426 21.81 -0.49 14.02
CA SER A 426 20.53 -0.62 13.31
C SER A 426 20.55 -1.85 12.41
N PRO A 427 19.50 -2.68 12.39
CA PRO A 427 19.37 -3.76 11.42
C PRO A 427 19.17 -3.25 9.99
N ALA A 428 18.66 -2.02 9.81
CA ALA A 428 18.44 -1.44 8.50
C ALA A 428 19.73 -0.95 7.86
N TRP A 429 20.02 -1.44 6.66
CA TRP A 429 21.16 -0.98 5.86
C TRP A 429 21.16 0.53 5.64
N ALA A 430 19.99 1.12 5.38
CA ALA A 430 19.80 2.54 5.18
C ALA A 430 20.18 3.43 6.39
N GLN A 431 20.46 2.84 7.53
CA GLN A 431 20.86 3.55 8.76
C GLN A 431 22.35 3.49 9.02
N ARG A 432 23.11 2.87 8.12
CA ARG A 432 24.56 2.64 8.26
C ARG A 432 25.30 3.17 7.03
N SER A 433 26.63 3.25 7.15
CA SER A 433 27.54 3.53 6.02
C SER A 433 27.47 4.97 5.48
N TRP A 434 26.91 5.92 6.24
CA TRP A 434 26.87 7.32 5.84
C TRP A 434 28.26 7.94 5.71
N GLN A 435 29.21 7.56 6.57
CA GLN A 435 30.60 8.02 6.51
C GLN A 435 31.31 7.56 5.23
N LEU A 436 31.05 6.31 4.80
CA LEU A 436 31.55 5.79 3.53
C LEU A 436 30.96 6.56 2.35
N TYR A 437 29.62 6.72 2.35
CA TYR A 437 28.93 7.47 1.30
C TYR A 437 29.41 8.94 1.20
N GLU A 438 29.57 9.63 2.32
CA GLU A 438 30.10 11.00 2.35
C GLU A 438 31.53 11.08 1.83
N ARG A 439 32.37 10.09 2.17
CA ARG A 439 33.79 10.06 1.77
C ARG A 439 33.99 9.77 0.28
N TYR A 440 33.26 8.80 -0.26
CA TYR A 440 33.49 8.30 -1.62
C TYR A 440 32.49 8.86 -2.64
N GLY A 441 31.34 9.38 -2.21
CA GLY A 441 30.22 9.75 -3.07
C GLY A 441 29.42 8.54 -3.59
N TYR A 442 29.78 7.33 -3.17
CA TYR A 442 29.12 6.06 -3.41
C TYR A 442 29.51 5.07 -2.30
N LEU A 443 28.82 3.94 -2.21
CA LEU A 443 29.20 2.85 -1.32
C LEU A 443 30.17 1.89 -2.03
N PRO A 444 31.45 1.81 -1.59
CA PRO A 444 32.41 0.87 -2.14
C PRO A 444 32.03 -0.57 -1.77
N PHE A 445 31.92 -1.46 -2.76
CA PHE A 445 31.50 -2.84 -2.53
C PHE A 445 32.49 -3.69 -1.73
N ASP A 446 33.74 -3.28 -1.63
CA ASP A 446 34.79 -3.92 -0.83
C ASP A 446 34.81 -3.51 0.64
N LEU A 447 34.11 -2.43 0.99
CA LEU A 447 33.94 -1.92 2.35
C LEU A 447 32.54 -2.12 2.91
N GLU A 448 31.55 -2.18 2.04
CA GLU A 448 30.14 -2.38 2.38
C GLU A 448 29.54 -3.38 1.40
N ASP A 449 29.52 -4.66 1.77
CA ASP A 449 29.01 -5.71 0.92
C ASP A 449 27.47 -5.74 0.93
N GLY A 450 26.90 -5.94 -0.25
CA GLY A 450 25.45 -6.02 -0.50
C GLY A 450 24.82 -4.69 -0.89
N GLU A 451 24.09 -4.72 -2.00
CA GLU A 451 23.23 -3.66 -2.53
C GLU A 451 23.94 -2.31 -2.72
N SER A 452 25.28 -2.32 -2.89
CA SER A 452 26.09 -1.11 -2.88
C SER A 452 25.69 -0.09 -3.95
N VAL A 453 25.28 -0.55 -5.13
CA VAL A 453 24.82 0.31 -6.23
C VAL A 453 23.42 0.84 -5.95
N SER A 454 22.46 -0.03 -5.69
CA SER A 454 21.07 0.39 -5.46
C SER A 454 20.97 1.35 -4.28
N ARG A 455 21.64 1.07 -3.16
CA ARG A 455 21.70 1.97 -2.00
C ARG A 455 22.28 3.34 -2.34
N THR A 456 23.38 3.37 -3.09
CA THR A 456 24.00 4.64 -3.54
C THR A 456 23.00 5.48 -4.36
N LEU A 457 22.31 4.85 -5.31
CA LEU A 457 21.38 5.54 -6.19
C LEU A 457 20.14 6.06 -5.43
N GLU A 458 19.65 5.28 -4.47
CA GLU A 458 18.51 5.66 -3.67
C GLU A 458 18.85 6.73 -2.63
N TYR A 459 20.07 6.75 -2.10
CA TYR A 459 20.55 7.89 -1.32
C TYR A 459 20.57 9.16 -2.16
N GLY A 460 20.86 9.06 -3.46
CA GLY A 460 20.87 10.20 -4.38
C GLY A 460 19.52 10.92 -4.50
N TYR A 461 18.41 10.20 -4.70
CA TYR A 461 17.10 10.86 -4.75
C TYR A 461 16.63 11.32 -3.35
N GLY A 462 17.03 10.63 -2.29
CA GLY A 462 16.80 11.09 -0.92
C GLY A 462 17.53 12.41 -0.64
N ASP A 463 18.78 12.54 -1.06
CA ASP A 463 19.58 13.74 -0.92
C ASP A 463 19.01 14.93 -1.72
N ASP A 464 18.52 14.70 -2.94
CA ASP A 464 17.80 15.75 -3.70
C ASP A 464 16.53 16.20 -2.97
N ALA A 465 15.79 15.27 -2.35
CA ALA A 465 14.64 15.61 -1.52
C ALA A 465 15.02 16.53 -0.35
N VAL A 466 16.12 16.22 0.37
CA VAL A 466 16.66 17.12 1.43
C VAL A 466 17.00 18.49 0.86
N ALA A 467 17.70 18.53 -0.29
CA ALA A 467 18.09 19.79 -0.92
C ALA A 467 16.89 20.66 -1.29
N ARG A 468 15.81 20.06 -1.77
CA ARG A 468 14.56 20.78 -2.10
C ARG A 468 13.89 21.37 -0.86
N VAL A 469 13.79 20.61 0.22
CA VAL A 469 13.21 21.08 1.49
C VAL A 469 14.09 22.18 2.08
N ALA A 470 15.42 22.04 2.07
CA ALA A 470 16.35 23.05 2.53
C ALA A 470 16.19 24.38 1.78
N ARG A 471 16.06 24.35 0.44
CA ARG A 471 15.75 25.56 -0.37
C ARG A 471 14.41 26.18 0.05
N ALA A 472 13.38 25.36 0.26
CA ALA A 472 12.04 25.84 0.63
C ALA A 472 12.01 26.54 2.00
N VAL A 473 12.90 26.16 2.94
CA VAL A 473 13.01 26.79 4.26
C VAL A 473 14.11 27.85 4.35
N GLY A 474 14.86 28.09 3.25
CA GLY A 474 15.90 29.10 3.17
C GLY A 474 17.28 28.72 3.73
N ASP A 475 17.56 27.41 3.88
CA ASP A 475 18.88 26.87 4.29
C ASP A 475 19.73 26.54 3.05
N ALA A 476 20.42 27.54 2.53
CA ALA A 476 21.25 27.42 1.33
C ALA A 476 22.43 26.46 1.54
N GLY A 477 23.07 26.44 2.72
CA GLY A 477 24.22 25.59 2.99
C GLY A 477 23.88 24.12 2.94
N THR A 478 22.78 23.73 3.59
CA THR A 478 22.25 22.36 3.52
C THR A 478 21.80 22.03 2.10
N ALA A 479 21.13 22.96 1.41
CA ALA A 479 20.66 22.75 0.04
C ALA A 479 21.82 22.42 -0.92
N ASP A 480 22.92 23.18 -0.88
CA ASP A 480 24.09 23.00 -1.74
C ASP A 480 24.84 21.69 -1.44
N ARG A 481 25.03 21.39 -0.16
CA ARG A 481 25.66 20.13 0.28
C ARG A 481 24.91 18.92 -0.27
N PHE A 482 23.61 18.85 -0.05
CA PHE A 482 22.80 17.71 -0.44
C PHE A 482 22.55 17.63 -1.95
N ALA A 483 22.43 18.77 -2.65
CA ALA A 483 22.37 18.79 -4.11
C ALA A 483 23.64 18.22 -4.76
N LYS A 484 24.81 18.47 -4.14
CA LYS A 484 26.08 17.87 -4.59
C LYS A 484 26.11 16.37 -4.34
N ARG A 485 25.68 15.91 -3.16
CA ARG A 485 25.61 14.47 -2.82
C ARG A 485 24.68 13.71 -3.78
N ALA A 486 23.55 14.29 -4.14
CA ALA A 486 22.57 13.72 -5.07
C ALA A 486 23.15 13.39 -6.46
N GLN A 487 24.34 13.90 -6.81
CA GLN A 487 25.02 13.62 -8.08
C GLN A 487 25.92 12.38 -8.03
N GLY A 488 26.00 11.66 -6.91
CA GLY A 488 26.88 10.48 -6.72
C GLY A 488 26.63 9.36 -7.74
N TRP A 489 25.41 9.24 -8.26
CA TRP A 489 25.06 8.28 -9.30
C TRP A 489 25.96 8.35 -10.55
N LYS A 490 26.49 9.54 -10.90
CA LYS A 490 27.38 9.75 -12.05
C LYS A 490 28.70 9.00 -11.91
N LEU A 491 29.12 8.71 -10.68
CA LEU A 491 30.33 7.95 -10.39
C LEU A 491 30.16 6.46 -10.71
N LEU A 492 28.91 5.95 -10.67
CA LEU A 492 28.59 4.54 -10.88
C LEU A 492 28.08 4.23 -12.29
N LEU A 493 27.78 5.25 -13.13
CA LEU A 493 27.41 5.03 -14.53
C LEU A 493 28.67 4.65 -15.32
N ASP A 494 28.78 3.39 -15.73
CA ASP A 494 29.90 2.90 -16.54
C ASP A 494 29.73 3.36 -18.00
N PRO A 495 30.61 4.22 -18.52
CA PRO A 495 30.49 4.74 -19.88
C PRO A 495 30.66 3.66 -20.98
N ALA A 496 31.33 2.54 -20.66
CA ALA A 496 31.52 1.46 -21.61
C ALA A 496 30.28 0.61 -21.82
N THR A 497 29.54 0.34 -20.73
CA THR A 497 28.33 -0.50 -20.75
C THR A 497 27.05 0.32 -20.79
N ARG A 498 27.11 1.60 -20.43
CA ARG A 498 25.96 2.54 -20.27
C ARG A 498 24.92 2.08 -19.24
N VAL A 499 25.38 1.26 -18.27
CA VAL A 499 24.60 0.87 -17.09
C VAL A 499 25.37 1.17 -15.81
N VAL A 500 24.67 1.23 -14.68
CA VAL A 500 25.31 1.42 -13.38
C VAL A 500 26.02 0.16 -12.94
N ARG A 501 27.19 0.34 -12.33
CA ARG A 501 28.08 -0.76 -11.92
C ARG A 501 28.79 -0.41 -10.63
N GLY A 502 29.02 -1.39 -9.75
CA GLY A 502 29.70 -1.19 -8.48
C GLY A 502 31.17 -0.82 -8.65
N LYS A 503 31.69 0.00 -7.72
CA LYS A 503 33.10 0.33 -7.59
C LYS A 503 33.63 -0.01 -6.20
N ASP A 504 34.90 -0.41 -6.15
CA ASP A 504 35.65 -0.56 -4.89
C ASP A 504 36.16 0.78 -4.34
N SER A 505 36.76 0.76 -3.16
CA SER A 505 37.36 1.94 -2.49
C SER A 505 38.55 2.57 -3.25
N GLN A 506 39.08 1.90 -4.27
CA GLN A 506 40.12 2.40 -5.15
C GLN A 506 39.56 2.91 -6.49
N GLY A 507 38.23 2.89 -6.68
CA GLY A 507 37.52 3.35 -7.89
C GLY A 507 37.53 2.33 -9.04
N ARG A 508 37.93 1.08 -8.80
CA ARG A 508 37.92 0.02 -9.81
C ARG A 508 36.49 -0.58 -9.91
N TRP A 509 36.08 -0.88 -11.14
CA TRP A 509 34.82 -1.53 -11.40
C TRP A 509 34.77 -2.96 -10.86
N ARG A 510 33.60 -3.40 -10.38
CA ARG A 510 33.36 -4.78 -9.95
C ARG A 510 33.54 -5.76 -11.12
N GLU A 511 34.34 -6.82 -10.89
CA GLU A 511 34.51 -7.94 -11.79
C GLU A 511 34.33 -9.27 -11.03
N PRO A 512 33.72 -10.30 -11.62
CA PRO A 512 33.02 -10.29 -12.92
C PRO A 512 31.72 -9.49 -12.87
N PHE A 513 31.26 -9.00 -14.02
CA PHE A 513 30.04 -8.20 -14.12
C PHE A 513 29.07 -8.77 -15.15
N ASP A 514 27.87 -9.11 -14.71
CA ASP A 514 26.74 -9.50 -15.54
C ASP A 514 25.58 -8.47 -15.33
N PRO A 515 25.32 -7.59 -16.31
CA PRO A 515 24.29 -6.55 -16.18
C PRO A 515 22.86 -7.08 -16.16
N LEU A 516 22.64 -8.35 -16.53
CA LEU A 516 21.31 -8.98 -16.58
C LEU A 516 20.99 -9.78 -15.31
N ARG A 517 21.98 -10.00 -14.45
CA ARG A 517 21.79 -10.75 -13.21
C ARG A 517 20.99 -9.91 -12.22
N ALA A 518 19.76 -10.32 -11.91
CA ALA A 518 19.01 -9.77 -10.79
C ALA A 518 19.59 -10.28 -9.46
N THR A 519 19.66 -9.39 -8.47
CA THR A 519 20.19 -9.71 -7.13
C THR A 519 19.24 -9.25 -6.03
N SER A 520 19.30 -9.93 -4.88
CA SER A 520 18.56 -9.60 -3.67
C SER A 520 19.32 -10.14 -2.47
N PRO A 521 19.34 -9.45 -1.33
CA PRO A 521 20.05 -9.93 -0.14
C PRO A 521 19.54 -11.27 0.38
N LEU A 522 18.26 -11.58 0.15
CA LEU A 522 17.66 -12.82 0.65
C LEU A 522 18.02 -14.06 -0.18
N ASN A 523 18.04 -13.95 -1.49
CA ASN A 523 18.10 -15.12 -2.37
C ASN A 523 19.33 -15.17 -3.27
N ASN A 524 19.83 -14.02 -3.71
CA ASN A 524 20.91 -13.92 -4.69
C ASN A 524 21.74 -12.64 -4.45
N PRO A 525 22.58 -12.60 -3.40
CA PRO A 525 23.28 -11.38 -3.00
C PRO A 525 24.10 -10.74 -4.10
N GLY A 526 24.15 -9.41 -4.11
CA GLY A 526 24.90 -8.62 -5.07
C GLY A 526 24.71 -7.12 -4.88
N ASP A 527 24.95 -6.34 -5.93
CA ASP A 527 24.95 -4.87 -5.87
C ASP A 527 23.57 -4.22 -5.99
N TYR A 528 22.54 -4.98 -6.34
CA TYR A 528 21.19 -4.46 -6.63
C TYR A 528 20.14 -5.09 -5.72
N THR A 529 19.07 -4.36 -5.48
CA THR A 529 17.93 -4.77 -4.68
C THR A 529 16.81 -5.27 -5.58
N GLU A 530 16.51 -6.58 -5.54
CA GLU A 530 15.40 -7.22 -6.30
C GLU A 530 15.37 -6.91 -7.80
N ALA A 531 16.51 -6.49 -8.36
CA ALA A 531 16.63 -5.99 -9.73
C ALA A 531 18.03 -6.23 -10.28
N ASN A 532 18.28 -5.75 -11.49
CA ASN A 532 19.57 -5.81 -12.14
C ASN A 532 20.13 -4.43 -12.50
N ALA A 533 21.30 -4.40 -13.11
CA ALA A 533 21.97 -3.16 -13.50
C ALA A 533 21.14 -2.32 -14.49
N TRP A 534 20.45 -2.94 -15.44
CA TRP A 534 19.63 -2.22 -16.41
C TRP A 534 18.47 -1.47 -15.73
N GLN A 535 17.77 -2.13 -14.82
CA GLN A 535 16.62 -1.56 -14.11
C GLN A 535 17.07 -0.40 -13.22
N TYR A 536 18.13 -0.59 -12.43
CA TYR A 536 18.65 0.48 -11.54
C TYR A 536 19.32 1.63 -12.30
N THR A 537 19.74 1.45 -13.54
CA THR A 537 20.35 2.54 -14.32
C THR A 537 19.42 3.72 -14.50
N ALA A 538 18.09 3.51 -14.51
CA ALA A 538 17.11 4.59 -14.64
C ALA A 538 16.75 5.30 -13.32
N THR A 539 17.20 4.80 -12.16
CA THR A 539 16.89 5.40 -10.83
C THR A 539 17.25 6.89 -10.71
N PRO A 540 18.36 7.40 -11.28
CA PRO A 540 18.66 8.83 -11.26
C PRO A 540 17.56 9.72 -11.86
N ALA A 541 16.77 9.19 -12.78
CA ALA A 541 15.66 9.94 -13.37
C ALA A 541 14.55 10.30 -12.34
N LEU A 542 14.49 9.64 -11.19
CA LEU A 542 13.57 9.98 -10.09
C LEU A 542 13.83 11.37 -9.47
N HIS A 543 15.00 11.96 -9.73
CA HIS A 543 15.34 13.29 -9.23
C HIS A 543 16.05 14.20 -10.25
N ASP A 544 16.75 13.60 -11.23
CA ASP A 544 17.53 14.32 -12.26
C ASP A 544 17.32 13.69 -13.65
N ALA A 545 16.08 13.67 -14.13
CA ALA A 545 15.74 13.06 -15.44
C ALA A 545 16.46 13.77 -16.61
N ALA A 546 16.66 15.08 -16.51
CA ALA A 546 17.41 15.84 -17.53
C ALA A 546 18.91 15.47 -17.50
N GLY A 547 19.54 15.44 -16.33
CA GLY A 547 20.94 15.04 -16.17
C GLY A 547 21.17 13.59 -16.59
N PHE A 548 20.24 12.69 -16.28
CA PHE A 548 20.29 11.30 -16.74
C PHE A 548 20.23 11.20 -18.27
N ARG A 549 19.29 11.90 -18.91
CA ARG A 549 19.20 12.00 -20.38
C ARG A 549 20.52 12.51 -20.98
N ASP A 550 21.07 13.59 -20.42
CA ASP A 550 22.29 14.22 -20.93
C ASP A 550 23.51 13.30 -20.75
N ALA A 551 23.60 12.56 -19.64
CA ALA A 551 24.65 11.56 -19.41
C ALA A 551 24.61 10.39 -20.40
N LEU A 552 23.42 10.05 -20.92
CA LEU A 552 23.26 9.04 -21.98
C LEU A 552 23.46 9.60 -23.40
N GLY A 553 23.80 10.88 -23.58
CA GLY A 553 24.06 11.49 -24.89
C GLY A 553 22.89 12.30 -25.44
N GLY A 554 22.06 12.86 -24.57
CA GLY A 554 20.90 13.70 -24.92
C GLY A 554 19.66 12.89 -25.34
N PRO A 555 18.66 13.54 -25.97
CA PRO A 555 17.40 12.89 -26.33
C PRO A 555 17.57 11.62 -27.17
N ALA A 556 18.39 11.66 -28.21
CA ALA A 556 18.66 10.50 -29.08
C ALA A 556 19.41 9.38 -28.35
N GLY A 557 20.35 9.73 -27.46
CA GLY A 557 21.08 8.77 -26.63
C GLY A 557 20.18 8.05 -25.63
N LEU A 558 19.29 8.78 -24.97
CA LEU A 558 18.28 8.21 -24.07
C LEU A 558 17.30 7.32 -24.85
N GLU A 559 16.82 7.76 -26.02
CA GLU A 559 15.93 6.95 -26.86
C GLU A 559 16.56 5.61 -27.23
N SER A 560 17.80 5.64 -27.71
CA SER A 560 18.54 4.42 -28.06
C SER A 560 18.71 3.49 -26.86
N TRP A 561 18.99 4.03 -25.67
CA TRP A 561 19.11 3.25 -24.45
C TRP A 561 17.79 2.59 -24.06
N LEU A 562 16.67 3.33 -24.10
CA LEU A 562 15.33 2.82 -23.83
C LEU A 562 14.91 1.75 -24.84
N ASP A 563 15.20 1.94 -26.14
CA ASP A 563 14.89 0.94 -27.18
C ASP A 563 15.61 -0.38 -26.90
N VAL A 564 16.87 -0.34 -26.47
CA VAL A 564 17.62 -1.54 -26.05
C VAL A 564 17.01 -2.13 -24.79
N PHE A 565 16.71 -1.31 -23.77
CA PHE A 565 16.14 -1.74 -22.49
C PHE A 565 14.82 -2.52 -22.68
N PHE A 566 13.92 -2.03 -23.51
CA PHE A 566 12.62 -2.69 -23.77
C PHE A 566 12.70 -3.85 -24.78
N ALA A 567 13.81 -4.01 -25.50
CA ALA A 567 14.01 -5.10 -26.46
C ALA A 567 14.87 -6.26 -25.90
N LEU A 568 15.79 -5.97 -24.97
CA LEU A 568 16.74 -6.95 -24.43
C LEU A 568 16.02 -7.93 -23.50
N PRO A 569 15.92 -9.24 -23.84
CA PRO A 569 15.18 -10.19 -23.03
C PRO A 569 15.87 -10.43 -21.69
N MET A 570 15.07 -10.63 -20.63
CA MET A 570 15.53 -11.08 -19.32
C MET A 570 15.68 -12.59 -19.32
N PRO A 571 16.88 -13.15 -19.14
CA PRO A 571 17.05 -14.58 -18.97
C PRO A 571 16.60 -14.99 -17.55
N ASN A 572 15.77 -16.03 -17.44
CA ASN A 572 15.36 -16.63 -16.17
C ASN A 572 14.78 -15.60 -15.15
N PRO A 573 13.66 -14.93 -15.47
CA PRO A 573 13.03 -14.00 -14.54
C PRO A 573 12.55 -14.73 -13.29
N ASP A 574 12.82 -14.17 -12.12
CA ASP A 574 12.42 -14.73 -10.82
C ASP A 574 11.30 -13.90 -10.21
N LYS A 575 10.12 -14.50 -10.07
CA LYS A 575 8.93 -13.82 -9.51
C LYS A 575 9.13 -13.36 -8.06
N HIS A 576 9.94 -14.08 -7.27
CA HIS A 576 10.26 -13.69 -5.89
C HIS A 576 11.16 -12.45 -5.79
N LEU A 577 11.76 -12.04 -6.92
CA LEU A 577 12.48 -10.79 -7.07
C LEU A 577 11.67 -9.74 -7.85
N GLY A 578 10.34 -9.87 -7.89
CA GLY A 578 9.47 -8.96 -8.64
C GLY A 578 9.68 -8.99 -10.17
N GLN A 579 10.44 -9.97 -10.71
CA GLN A 579 10.73 -10.08 -12.14
C GLN A 579 9.53 -10.72 -12.86
N GLU A 580 8.41 -10.03 -12.84
CA GLU A 580 7.16 -10.43 -13.49
C GLU A 580 6.68 -9.36 -14.47
N ALA A 581 5.77 -9.74 -15.36
CA ALA A 581 5.23 -8.84 -16.38
C ALA A 581 6.34 -8.15 -17.18
N MET A 582 7.23 -8.95 -17.75
CA MET A 582 8.43 -8.48 -18.43
C MET A 582 8.18 -7.94 -19.84
N ILE A 583 8.74 -6.76 -20.13
CA ILE A 583 8.91 -6.24 -21.51
C ILE A 583 10.41 -5.89 -21.65
N GLY A 584 11.19 -6.79 -22.24
CA GLY A 584 12.64 -6.66 -22.24
C GLY A 584 13.19 -6.73 -20.81
N GLN A 585 13.91 -5.70 -20.39
CA GLN A 585 14.39 -5.55 -19.00
C GLN A 585 13.40 -4.84 -18.07
N TYR A 586 12.29 -4.34 -18.58
CA TYR A 586 11.23 -3.74 -17.81
C TYR A 586 10.46 -4.82 -17.04
N ALA A 587 10.49 -4.79 -15.71
CA ALA A 587 9.71 -5.63 -14.83
C ALA A 587 8.57 -4.80 -14.24
N HIS A 588 7.32 -5.00 -14.72
CA HIS A 588 6.20 -4.23 -14.17
C HIS A 588 5.88 -4.64 -12.73
N GLY A 589 6.12 -5.89 -12.37
CA GLY A 589 5.94 -6.43 -11.03
C GLY A 589 6.93 -5.88 -9.98
N ASN A 590 7.82 -4.94 -10.33
CA ASN A 590 8.78 -4.35 -9.38
C ASN A 590 8.99 -2.84 -9.62
N GLU A 591 8.98 -2.07 -8.53
CA GLU A 591 8.93 -0.62 -8.47
C GLU A 591 10.11 0.11 -9.16
N PRO A 592 11.35 -0.38 -9.18
CA PRO A 592 12.44 0.28 -9.90
C PRO A 592 12.15 0.54 -11.38
N SER A 593 11.24 -0.24 -11.98
CA SER A 593 10.86 -0.09 -13.38
C SER A 593 9.74 0.94 -13.64
N HIS A 594 8.89 1.26 -12.66
CA HIS A 594 7.60 1.94 -12.84
C HIS A 594 7.65 3.27 -13.60
N HIS A 595 8.73 4.04 -13.48
CA HIS A 595 8.89 5.33 -14.14
C HIS A 595 9.52 5.22 -15.55
N ILE A 596 10.10 4.08 -15.93
CA ILE A 596 11.00 3.99 -17.09
C ILE A 596 10.24 4.19 -18.42
N ALA A 597 9.04 3.63 -18.57
CA ALA A 597 8.23 3.84 -19.80
C ALA A 597 7.92 5.32 -20.05
N TRP A 598 7.82 6.13 -18.98
CA TRP A 598 7.53 7.56 -19.08
C TRP A 598 8.75 8.40 -19.50
N LEU A 599 9.97 7.83 -19.46
CA LEU A 599 11.20 8.54 -19.85
C LEU A 599 11.27 8.85 -21.33
N TYR A 600 10.51 8.16 -22.18
CA TYR A 600 10.40 8.56 -23.60
C TYR A 600 9.85 9.99 -23.79
N ALA A 601 9.17 10.55 -22.79
CA ALA A 601 8.75 11.95 -22.80
C ALA A 601 9.92 12.95 -22.88
N TYR A 602 11.12 12.52 -22.49
CA TYR A 602 12.38 13.30 -22.53
C TYR A 602 13.19 13.07 -23.82
N THR A 603 12.63 12.34 -24.78
CA THR A 603 13.21 12.04 -26.10
C THR A 603 12.44 12.75 -27.23
N ASP A 604 12.87 12.55 -28.46
CA ASP A 604 12.16 13.05 -29.63
C ASP A 604 11.00 12.14 -30.08
N ALA A 605 10.86 10.95 -29.47
CA ALA A 605 9.83 9.94 -29.78
C ALA A 605 8.93 9.58 -28.57
N PRO A 606 8.22 10.55 -27.94
CA PRO A 606 7.39 10.29 -26.78
C PRO A 606 6.26 9.27 -27.02
N GLU A 607 5.81 9.12 -28.27
CA GLU A 607 4.79 8.15 -28.65
C GLU A 607 5.20 6.68 -28.44
N LYS A 608 6.50 6.39 -28.35
CA LYS A 608 6.99 5.04 -27.96
C LYS A 608 6.58 4.73 -26.52
N GLY A 609 6.76 5.68 -25.59
CA GLY A 609 6.34 5.55 -24.20
C GLY A 609 4.83 5.45 -24.07
N GLU A 610 4.08 6.26 -24.80
CA GLU A 610 2.62 6.21 -24.82
C GLU A 610 2.10 4.81 -25.21
N ARG A 611 2.67 4.21 -26.27
CA ARG A 611 2.34 2.83 -26.69
C ARG A 611 2.74 1.79 -25.64
N LEU A 612 3.87 1.97 -24.95
CA LEU A 612 4.30 1.06 -23.87
C LEU A 612 3.36 1.14 -22.68
N VAL A 613 2.97 2.33 -22.23
CA VAL A 613 2.01 2.50 -21.13
C VAL A 613 0.67 1.84 -21.47
N GLU A 614 0.14 2.06 -22.68
CA GLU A 614 -1.08 1.39 -23.15
C GLU A 614 -0.91 -0.14 -23.16
N ARG A 615 0.22 -0.65 -23.67
CA ARG A 615 0.54 -2.08 -23.70
C ARG A 615 0.58 -2.68 -22.29
N ILE A 616 1.26 -2.04 -21.34
CA ILE A 616 1.38 -2.47 -19.92
C ILE A 616 -0.02 -2.59 -19.32
N VAL A 617 -0.85 -1.56 -19.46
CA VAL A 617 -2.21 -1.59 -18.90
C VAL A 617 -3.05 -2.70 -19.52
N ARG A 618 -2.99 -2.86 -20.84
CA ARG A 618 -3.80 -3.85 -21.55
C ARG A 618 -3.38 -5.29 -21.25
N GLU A 619 -2.07 -5.55 -21.11
CA GLU A 619 -1.53 -6.91 -20.94
C GLU A 619 -1.49 -7.35 -19.48
N PHE A 620 -1.25 -6.43 -18.54
CA PHE A 620 -0.95 -6.78 -17.15
C PHE A 620 -2.06 -6.46 -16.15
N TYR A 621 -3.11 -5.72 -16.56
CA TYR A 621 -4.26 -5.45 -15.70
C TYR A 621 -5.54 -6.03 -16.29
N THR A 622 -6.17 -6.91 -15.52
CA THR A 622 -7.43 -7.55 -15.95
C THR A 622 -8.50 -7.44 -14.87
N ASP A 623 -9.74 -7.75 -15.22
CA ASP A 623 -10.88 -7.81 -14.30
C ASP A 623 -11.10 -9.23 -13.73
N ARG A 624 -10.02 -10.02 -13.61
CA ARG A 624 -10.01 -11.37 -13.06
C ARG A 624 -9.28 -11.42 -11.71
N PRO A 625 -9.44 -12.49 -10.92
CA PRO A 625 -8.70 -12.66 -9.68
C PRO A 625 -7.17 -12.59 -9.82
N ASP A 626 -6.61 -13.01 -10.96
CA ASP A 626 -5.19 -12.89 -11.31
C ASP A 626 -4.85 -11.56 -12.01
N GLY A 627 -5.66 -10.53 -11.82
CA GLY A 627 -5.63 -9.29 -12.60
C GLY A 627 -4.61 -8.24 -12.17
N ILE A 628 -3.71 -8.57 -11.23
CA ILE A 628 -2.52 -7.80 -10.87
C ILE A 628 -1.33 -8.72 -10.95
N VAL A 629 -0.24 -8.29 -11.56
CA VAL A 629 1.03 -9.03 -11.64
C VAL A 629 2.08 -8.36 -10.78
N GLY A 630 2.74 -9.14 -9.91
CA GLY A 630 3.57 -8.62 -8.83
C GLY A 630 2.73 -8.11 -7.65
N ASN A 631 3.39 -7.83 -6.55
CA ASN A 631 2.77 -7.31 -5.34
C ASN A 631 2.05 -5.99 -5.62
N ASP A 632 0.83 -5.80 -5.10
CA ASP A 632 0.16 -4.48 -5.20
C ASP A 632 0.86 -3.40 -4.33
N ASP A 633 1.68 -3.84 -3.38
CA ASP A 633 2.50 -3.05 -2.46
C ASP A 633 1.77 -1.84 -1.88
N CYS A 634 0.75 -2.19 -1.09
CA CYS A 634 -0.10 -1.22 -0.40
C CYS A 634 -0.73 -0.19 -1.34
N GLY A 635 -1.03 -0.61 -2.58
CA GLY A 635 -1.67 0.21 -3.59
C GLY A 635 -0.72 0.86 -4.60
N GLN A 636 0.58 0.56 -4.58
CA GLN A 636 1.52 1.20 -5.52
C GLN A 636 1.26 0.77 -6.97
N MET A 637 1.07 -0.53 -7.26
CA MET A 637 0.69 -1.00 -8.59
C MET A 637 -0.64 -0.40 -9.04
N SER A 638 -1.59 -0.34 -8.11
CA SER A 638 -2.91 0.25 -8.32
C SER A 638 -2.83 1.76 -8.60
N ALA A 639 -2.00 2.52 -7.89
CA ALA A 639 -1.80 3.95 -8.14
C ALA A 639 -1.11 4.21 -9.48
N TRP A 640 -0.17 3.34 -9.89
CA TRP A 640 0.44 3.40 -11.21
C TRP A 640 -0.62 3.30 -12.31
N LEU A 641 -1.54 2.32 -12.19
CA LEU A 641 -2.67 2.16 -13.12
C LEU A 641 -3.59 3.39 -13.14
N VAL A 642 -3.90 3.95 -11.98
CA VAL A 642 -4.73 5.18 -11.89
C VAL A 642 -4.09 6.32 -12.66
N PHE A 643 -2.81 6.60 -12.45
CA PHE A 643 -2.09 7.63 -13.20
C PHE A 643 -1.99 7.32 -14.69
N ALA A 644 -1.68 6.07 -15.07
CA ALA A 644 -1.63 5.65 -16.47
C ALA A 644 -2.97 5.87 -17.18
N THR A 645 -4.08 5.54 -16.51
CA THR A 645 -5.43 5.77 -17.05
C THR A 645 -5.72 7.26 -17.23
N LEU A 646 -5.26 8.11 -16.30
CA LEU A 646 -5.41 9.56 -16.36
C LEU A 646 -4.45 10.22 -17.37
N GLY A 647 -3.39 9.52 -17.80
CA GLY A 647 -2.47 9.95 -18.85
C GLY A 647 -1.31 10.82 -18.36
N PHE A 648 -0.90 10.75 -17.10
CA PHE A 648 0.30 11.43 -16.59
C PHE A 648 0.87 10.65 -15.40
N TYR A 649 2.15 10.89 -15.06
CA TYR A 649 2.84 10.16 -14.00
C TYR A 649 3.86 11.02 -13.26
N PRO A 650 4.04 10.88 -11.94
CA PRO A 650 5.04 11.60 -11.15
C PRO A 650 6.42 10.95 -11.29
N VAL A 651 7.07 11.07 -12.45
CA VAL A 651 8.43 10.52 -12.69
C VAL A 651 9.42 11.00 -11.64
N GLN A 652 9.29 12.25 -11.21
CA GLN A 652 10.10 12.86 -10.15
C GLN A 652 9.17 13.29 -9.00
N PRO A 653 8.84 12.40 -8.05
CA PRO A 653 7.79 12.65 -7.04
C PRO A 653 7.94 13.98 -6.31
N ALA A 654 9.15 14.32 -5.84
CA ALA A 654 9.41 15.56 -5.10
C ALA A 654 9.63 16.81 -6.00
N SER A 655 9.34 16.75 -7.30
CA SER A 655 9.55 17.89 -8.21
C SER A 655 8.42 18.93 -8.18
N GLY A 656 7.24 18.57 -7.71
CA GLY A 656 6.03 19.37 -7.83
C GLY A 656 5.41 19.36 -9.21
N SER A 657 5.84 18.46 -10.11
CA SER A 657 5.35 18.32 -11.49
C SER A 657 5.13 16.86 -11.88
N TYR A 658 4.38 16.66 -12.96
CA TYR A 658 4.12 15.37 -13.58
C TYR A 658 4.61 15.34 -15.03
N VAL A 659 4.88 14.14 -15.52
CA VAL A 659 5.16 13.88 -16.94
C VAL A 659 3.86 13.41 -17.61
N ALA A 660 3.50 14.05 -18.71
CA ALA A 660 2.29 13.72 -19.47
C ALA A 660 2.54 12.66 -20.55
N GLY A 661 1.62 11.74 -20.64
CA GLY A 661 1.40 10.81 -21.76
C GLY A 661 0.09 11.11 -22.48
N VAL A 662 -0.66 10.05 -22.79
CA VAL A 662 -2.02 10.11 -23.35
C VAL A 662 -2.97 9.34 -22.44
N PRO A 663 -4.13 9.90 -22.06
CA PRO A 663 -5.12 9.18 -21.25
C PRO A 663 -5.62 7.92 -21.95
N LEU A 664 -5.91 6.88 -21.19
CA LEU A 664 -6.51 5.64 -21.71
C LEU A 664 -8.04 5.69 -21.75
N VAL A 665 -8.62 6.80 -21.27
CA VAL A 665 -10.06 7.10 -21.32
C VAL A 665 -10.27 8.43 -22.02
N ASP A 666 -11.45 8.62 -22.61
CA ASP A 666 -11.74 9.85 -23.35
C ASP A 666 -11.81 11.07 -22.42
N LYS A 667 -12.32 10.85 -21.22
CA LYS A 667 -12.49 11.92 -20.24
C LYS A 667 -12.43 11.40 -18.80
N ALA A 668 -11.75 12.17 -17.95
CA ALA A 668 -11.80 12.00 -16.49
C ALA A 668 -12.12 13.34 -15.80
N ARG A 669 -12.72 13.27 -14.61
CA ARG A 669 -13.05 14.43 -13.78
C ARG A 669 -12.60 14.16 -12.34
N LEU A 670 -11.75 15.04 -11.80
CA LEU A 670 -11.30 14.99 -10.43
C LEU A 670 -11.99 16.08 -9.62
N GLN A 671 -12.63 15.69 -8.52
CA GLN A 671 -13.17 16.61 -7.51
C GLN A 671 -12.02 17.03 -6.59
N LEU A 672 -11.71 18.31 -6.59
CA LEU A 672 -10.63 18.87 -5.79
C LEU A 672 -11.18 19.63 -4.58
N PRO A 673 -10.36 19.90 -3.54
CA PRO A 673 -10.78 20.69 -2.38
C PRO A 673 -11.37 22.05 -2.76
N GLY A 674 -12.35 22.49 -1.95
CA GLY A 674 -13.04 23.76 -2.20
C GLY A 674 -14.01 23.74 -3.38
N GLY A 675 -14.46 22.54 -3.80
CA GLY A 675 -15.43 22.37 -4.90
C GLY A 675 -14.83 22.59 -6.30
N ARG A 676 -13.53 22.74 -6.41
CA ARG A 676 -12.83 22.87 -7.70
C ARG A 676 -12.88 21.53 -8.45
N LYS A 677 -12.76 21.62 -9.78
CA LYS A 677 -12.79 20.44 -10.67
C LYS A 677 -11.65 20.51 -11.66
N LEU A 678 -10.92 19.41 -11.80
CA LEU A 678 -9.97 19.20 -12.89
C LEU A 678 -10.63 18.24 -13.88
N THR A 679 -10.73 18.66 -15.14
CA THR A 679 -11.15 17.80 -16.23
C THR A 679 -9.92 17.41 -17.07
N ILE A 680 -9.74 16.12 -17.30
CA ILE A 680 -8.71 15.58 -18.17
C ILE A 680 -9.41 15.07 -19.43
N GLU A 681 -8.96 15.50 -20.60
CA GLU A 681 -9.54 15.12 -21.88
C GLU A 681 -8.48 14.54 -22.80
N ARG A 682 -8.77 13.39 -23.40
CA ARG A 682 -7.96 12.81 -24.47
C ARG A 682 -8.15 13.66 -25.72
N ALA A 683 -7.05 14.10 -26.33
CA ALA A 683 -7.06 14.82 -27.59
C ALA A 683 -6.45 13.96 -28.73
N ALA A 684 -6.99 14.08 -29.93
CA ALA A 684 -6.48 13.36 -31.09
C ALA A 684 -5.08 13.82 -31.52
N SER A 685 -4.71 15.06 -31.20
CA SER A 685 -3.40 15.67 -31.49
C SER A 685 -3.23 16.97 -30.69
N GLY A 686 -2.10 17.64 -30.85
CA GLY A 686 -1.86 18.98 -30.29
C GLY A 686 -1.11 19.01 -28.96
N GLY A 687 -0.53 17.89 -28.57
CA GLY A 687 0.35 17.80 -27.40
C GLY A 687 -0.36 18.03 -26.07
N VAL A 688 0.30 18.69 -25.12
CA VAL A 688 -0.20 18.94 -23.77
C VAL A 688 -0.69 20.38 -23.63
N ARG A 689 -1.93 20.56 -23.22
CA ARG A 689 -2.52 21.88 -23.02
C ARG A 689 -3.28 21.95 -21.70
N LEU A 690 -3.04 23.02 -20.92
CA LEU A 690 -3.79 23.34 -19.72
C LEU A 690 -4.56 24.65 -19.95
N ASP A 691 -5.88 24.61 -19.83
CA ASP A 691 -6.80 25.73 -20.12
C ASP A 691 -6.51 26.38 -21.47
N GLY A 692 -6.25 25.54 -22.48
CA GLY A 692 -5.96 25.95 -23.85
C GLY A 692 -4.51 26.40 -24.12
N LYS A 693 -3.70 26.62 -23.08
CA LYS A 693 -2.27 27.01 -23.22
C LYS A 693 -1.40 25.75 -23.37
N ALA A 694 -0.51 25.72 -24.34
CA ALA A 694 0.48 24.66 -24.48
C ALA A 694 1.48 24.73 -23.33
N ILE A 695 1.82 23.57 -22.77
CA ILE A 695 2.82 23.41 -21.71
C ILE A 695 3.76 22.25 -22.08
N PRO A 696 4.99 22.22 -21.52
CA PRO A 696 5.90 21.09 -21.74
C PRO A 696 5.31 19.77 -21.25
N ARG A 697 5.48 18.71 -22.01
CA ARG A 697 5.05 17.34 -21.65
C ARG A 697 5.75 16.87 -20.36
N THR A 698 6.99 17.25 -20.19
CA THR A 698 7.83 16.85 -19.05
C THR A 698 7.62 17.68 -17.79
N ASP A 699 6.75 18.70 -17.85
CA ASP A 699 6.53 19.63 -16.73
C ASP A 699 5.06 20.06 -16.69
N VAL A 700 4.20 19.21 -16.12
CA VAL A 700 2.80 19.53 -15.82
C VAL A 700 2.73 19.90 -14.33
N PRO A 701 2.64 21.19 -13.97
CA PRO A 701 2.79 21.64 -12.58
C PRO A 701 1.61 21.19 -11.71
N HIS A 702 1.90 20.56 -10.56
CA HIS A 702 0.89 20.19 -9.57
C HIS A 702 0.03 21.38 -9.14
N ALA A 703 0.67 22.52 -8.83
CA ALA A 703 -0.03 23.74 -8.42
C ALA A 703 -1.06 24.22 -9.46
N ALA A 704 -0.82 23.95 -10.75
CA ALA A 704 -1.76 24.29 -11.81
C ALA A 704 -2.94 23.30 -11.84
N LEU A 705 -2.67 22.00 -11.72
CA LEU A 705 -3.74 20.97 -11.65
C LEU A 705 -4.62 21.16 -10.41
N ALA A 706 -4.02 21.47 -9.26
CA ALA A 706 -4.72 21.68 -7.99
C ALA A 706 -5.65 22.91 -8.00
N ARG A 707 -5.50 23.83 -8.95
CA ARG A 707 -6.47 24.93 -9.16
C ARG A 707 -7.72 24.50 -9.91
N GLY A 708 -7.69 23.33 -10.52
CA GLY A 708 -8.73 22.86 -11.44
C GLY A 708 -8.53 23.41 -12.86
N GLY A 709 -9.51 23.20 -13.73
CA GLY A 709 -9.44 23.60 -15.14
C GLY A 709 -9.53 22.40 -16.08
N VAL A 710 -9.04 22.56 -17.30
CA VAL A 710 -9.07 21.52 -18.33
C VAL A 710 -7.66 21.19 -18.83
N LEU A 711 -7.21 19.97 -18.51
CA LEU A 711 -5.98 19.39 -19.02
C LEU A 711 -6.30 18.54 -20.25
N ARG A 712 -5.82 18.94 -21.43
CA ARG A 712 -5.93 18.16 -22.66
C ARG A 712 -4.61 17.50 -22.97
N LEU A 713 -4.64 16.19 -23.17
CA LEU A 713 -3.49 15.35 -23.40
C LEU A 713 -3.64 14.60 -24.75
N GLY A 714 -2.72 14.81 -25.65
CA GLY A 714 -2.70 14.16 -26.95
C GLY A 714 -1.30 13.95 -27.49
N PRO A 715 -1.15 13.17 -28.56
CA PRO A 715 0.10 13.06 -29.31
C PRO A 715 0.56 14.43 -29.82
N ARG A 716 1.86 14.54 -30.15
CA ARG A 716 2.43 15.75 -30.77
C ARG A 716 1.74 16.12 -32.09
#